data_c20bd3f3919838ce0a64df5127d49492
#
_entry.id   c20bd3f3919838ce0a64df5127d49492
#
_cell.length_a   1.000
_cell.length_b   1.000
_cell.length_c   1.000
_cell.angle_alpha   90.00
_cell.angle_beta   90.00
_cell.angle_gamma   90.00
#
_symmetry.space_group_name_H-M   'P 1'
#
loop_
_entity.id
_entity.type
_entity.pdbx_description
1 polymer ?
#
loop_
_entity_poly.entity_id
_entity_poly.type
_entity_poly.pdbx_seq_one_letter_code
_entity_poly.pdbx_strand_id
1 'polypeptide(L)'
;FLIDLETARDGRTFNPAEVDSIQPRADRIWMSGIKKALLNGDTDNVTGIMNNPGFTGSKDGWKYDFVSGDNKFNYGYNMGEVYQTVCDVYQELEGLPNGTYEVTLQGFYRPTWNSTCASAWGLEGDTTNDILAYAFGNNTKAKLCHPFECVQDTNTVNNCEQLTAGGAELEGKWTPNGMASAAAIMEANPDAYKLSFKCYVEDDGKLRVGITIPQAGLARYWALFDNFQIKYAGADDMSGAVSTINALIAEATDLLNNEEALTTEEAKQTLGAAIEAANNAIAEGLTLETYKAQNEALNAAIKGGHDAMSAASAFETLVTEHINNFDTGVYDPYSSKAEYGKFQDLLLDEMEPALAQSLESIKWIEDATMKIDKAYATMVSTDIDFTGASINAPADVTAMIQSPSFSVPDPNDPSKELSSIKGWVTTEGNNANATGAQNYEFYVGKGDADIHQVLYALPKGYYRLVYNGFYRAGGAVEAAVAHRDSTDARNAKVYVEAGDGKWSKELASIFDHVNEYKYDGGDFALADSLFPESDKLYHFVVNNVNGTKAAFDEGLYEGNFSFYVSENGQPVTIGVSKKEVIPNDWAIFDNFRLYYYGDGDANKPGDFTSAIEDAVTDGKANVVSTAWYTINGVRVDEPKQRGIYIRQDLMSDGTKKSVKVIVK
;
A
#
# COMPACT_ATOMS: atom_id res chain seq x y z
N PHE A 1 -10.27 -41.98 -7.97
CA PHE A 1 -10.71 -40.57 -8.21
C PHE A 1 -11.28 -40.40 -9.62
N LEU A 2 -10.53 -40.67 -10.72
CA LEU A 2 -11.06 -40.52 -12.08
C LEU A 2 -12.27 -41.45 -12.32
N ILE A 3 -12.21 -42.69 -11.84
CA ILE A 3 -13.33 -43.62 -11.91
C ILE A 3 -14.57 -43.08 -11.14
N ASP A 4 -14.34 -42.48 -9.97
CA ASP A 4 -15.42 -41.88 -9.17
C ASP A 4 -16.04 -40.71 -9.90
N LEU A 5 -15.21 -39.86 -10.55
CA LEU A 5 -15.67 -38.75 -11.36
C LEU A 5 -16.48 -39.19 -12.59
N GLU A 6 -16.00 -40.22 -13.30
CA GLU A 6 -16.74 -40.78 -14.45
C GLU A 6 -18.08 -41.34 -14.02
N THR A 7 -18.10 -42.06 -12.91
CA THR A 7 -19.35 -42.64 -12.36
C THR A 7 -20.33 -41.52 -11.95
N ALA A 8 -19.85 -40.47 -11.30
CA ALA A 8 -20.68 -39.34 -10.91
C ALA A 8 -21.18 -38.53 -12.11
N ARG A 9 -20.34 -38.31 -13.13
CA ARG A 9 -20.72 -37.69 -14.39
C ARG A 9 -21.85 -38.47 -15.08
N ASP A 10 -21.68 -39.77 -15.21
CA ASP A 10 -22.62 -40.64 -15.91
C ASP A 10 -23.94 -40.79 -15.13
N GLY A 11 -23.86 -40.74 -13.79
CA GLY A 11 -25.02 -40.70 -12.90
C GLY A 11 -25.68 -39.33 -12.74
N ARG A 12 -25.07 -38.27 -13.24
CA ARG A 12 -25.48 -36.86 -13.05
C ARG A 12 -25.71 -36.49 -11.57
N THR A 13 -24.82 -36.92 -10.69
CA THR A 13 -24.97 -36.84 -9.23
C THR A 13 -24.22 -35.69 -8.58
N PHE A 14 -23.52 -34.85 -9.36
CA PHE A 14 -22.80 -33.69 -8.80
C PHE A 14 -23.76 -32.59 -8.37
N ASN A 15 -23.58 -32.08 -7.17
CA ASN A 15 -24.11 -30.81 -6.74
C ASN A 15 -23.07 -29.68 -6.90
N PRO A 16 -23.46 -28.39 -6.85
CA PRO A 16 -22.51 -27.28 -7.03
C PRO A 16 -21.33 -27.30 -6.06
N ALA A 17 -21.54 -27.61 -4.79
CA ALA A 17 -20.47 -27.66 -3.78
C ALA A 17 -19.49 -28.82 -4.02
N GLU A 18 -19.96 -29.95 -4.58
CA GLU A 18 -19.08 -31.04 -4.99
C GLU A 18 -18.22 -30.66 -6.20
N VAL A 19 -18.81 -29.97 -7.17
CA VAL A 19 -18.07 -29.44 -8.34
C VAL A 19 -16.96 -28.51 -7.88
N ASP A 20 -17.23 -27.57 -6.99
CA ASP A 20 -16.25 -26.64 -6.44
C ASP A 20 -15.10 -27.33 -5.69
N SER A 21 -15.35 -28.53 -5.13
CA SER A 21 -14.34 -29.31 -4.42
C SER A 21 -13.49 -30.23 -5.34
N ILE A 22 -13.99 -30.55 -6.52
CA ILE A 22 -13.35 -31.48 -7.45
C ILE A 22 -12.12 -30.88 -8.09
N GLN A 23 -12.21 -29.63 -8.57
CA GLN A 23 -11.09 -28.99 -9.27
C GLN A 23 -9.83 -28.91 -8.39
N PRO A 24 -9.85 -28.39 -7.16
CA PRO A 24 -8.64 -28.37 -6.31
C PRO A 24 -8.08 -29.75 -5.98
N ARG A 25 -8.93 -30.80 -5.98
CA ARG A 25 -8.47 -32.17 -5.76
C ARG A 25 -7.80 -32.75 -6.99
N ALA A 26 -8.35 -32.50 -8.18
CA ALA A 26 -7.77 -32.89 -9.46
C ALA A 26 -6.41 -32.23 -9.65
N ASP A 27 -6.32 -30.93 -9.40
CA ASP A 27 -5.09 -30.14 -9.50
C ASP A 27 -3.99 -30.69 -8.60
N ARG A 28 -4.30 -31.02 -7.34
CA ARG A 28 -3.33 -31.64 -6.42
C ARG A 28 -2.82 -32.99 -6.89
N ILE A 29 -3.69 -33.84 -7.44
CA ILE A 29 -3.31 -35.16 -7.95
C ILE A 29 -2.42 -35.00 -9.19
N TRP A 30 -2.79 -34.12 -10.10
CA TRP A 30 -2.05 -33.81 -11.30
C TRP A 30 -0.68 -33.23 -11.00
N MET A 31 -0.60 -32.21 -10.12
CA MET A 31 0.65 -31.62 -9.65
C MET A 31 1.56 -32.66 -8.97
N SER A 32 1.00 -33.54 -8.15
CA SER A 32 1.78 -34.63 -7.54
C SER A 32 2.37 -35.60 -8.59
N GLY A 33 1.63 -35.86 -9.66
CA GLY A 33 2.10 -36.64 -10.80
C GLY A 33 3.23 -35.96 -11.55
N ILE A 34 3.08 -34.67 -11.87
CA ILE A 34 4.11 -33.87 -12.53
C ILE A 34 5.37 -33.80 -11.66
N LYS A 35 5.25 -33.47 -10.38
CA LYS A 35 6.38 -33.42 -9.45
C LYS A 35 7.16 -34.73 -9.43
N LYS A 36 6.45 -35.87 -9.40
CA LYS A 36 7.08 -37.20 -9.44
C LYS A 36 7.80 -37.44 -10.76
N ALA A 37 7.20 -37.10 -11.90
CA ALA A 37 7.81 -37.26 -13.22
C ALA A 37 9.08 -36.42 -13.37
N LEU A 38 9.06 -35.17 -12.89
CA LEU A 38 10.24 -34.29 -12.88
C LEU A 38 11.37 -34.84 -12.01
N LEU A 39 11.06 -35.30 -10.80
CA LEU A 39 12.06 -35.86 -9.89
C LEU A 39 12.65 -37.19 -10.38
N ASN A 40 11.88 -37.94 -11.17
CA ASN A 40 12.37 -39.18 -11.80
C ASN A 40 13.15 -38.94 -13.11
N GLY A 41 13.11 -37.71 -13.66
CA GLY A 41 13.67 -37.39 -14.97
C GLY A 41 12.83 -37.89 -16.14
N ASP A 42 11.55 -38.22 -15.92
CA ASP A 42 10.64 -38.72 -16.98
C ASP A 42 10.24 -37.58 -17.93
N THR A 43 10.30 -36.34 -17.46
CA THR A 43 10.09 -35.10 -18.24
C THR A 43 10.85 -33.94 -17.60
N ASP A 44 11.20 -32.93 -18.40
CA ASP A 44 11.72 -31.63 -17.98
C ASP A 44 10.70 -30.50 -18.21
N ASN A 45 9.69 -30.75 -19.04
CA ASN A 45 8.71 -29.74 -19.44
C ASN A 45 7.59 -29.62 -18.43
N VAL A 46 7.46 -28.41 -17.88
CA VAL A 46 6.41 -28.01 -16.93
C VAL A 46 5.43 -26.98 -17.49
N THR A 47 5.55 -26.61 -18.76
CA THR A 47 4.67 -25.62 -19.41
C THR A 47 3.18 -25.96 -19.23
N GLY A 48 2.84 -27.24 -19.23
CA GLY A 48 1.47 -27.71 -19.06
C GLY A 48 0.80 -27.36 -17.72
N ILE A 49 1.55 -26.91 -16.70
CA ILE A 49 0.97 -26.42 -15.45
C ILE A 49 0.51 -24.95 -15.52
N MET A 50 0.98 -24.22 -16.51
CA MET A 50 0.44 -22.88 -16.78
C MET A 50 -0.95 -23.01 -17.41
N ASN A 51 -1.84 -22.15 -16.98
CA ASN A 51 -3.13 -22.00 -17.63
C ASN A 51 -2.96 -21.02 -18.79
N ASN A 52 -3.24 -21.51 -20.01
CA ASN A 52 -3.21 -20.68 -21.21
C ASN A 52 -1.90 -19.88 -21.43
N PRO A 53 -0.74 -20.54 -21.50
CA PRO A 53 0.58 -19.88 -21.63
C PRO A 53 0.78 -19.11 -22.95
N GLY A 54 -0.07 -19.35 -23.94
CA GLY A 54 -0.08 -18.71 -25.26
C GLY A 54 -1.33 -17.85 -25.51
N PHE A 55 -2.05 -17.45 -24.49
CA PHE A 55 -3.23 -16.57 -24.58
C PHE A 55 -4.27 -17.02 -25.62
N THR A 56 -4.39 -18.33 -25.85
CA THR A 56 -5.27 -18.89 -26.87
C THR A 56 -6.73 -18.62 -26.55
N GLY A 57 -7.35 -17.71 -27.26
CA GLY A 57 -8.77 -17.34 -27.15
C GLY A 57 -9.18 -16.62 -25.88
N SER A 58 -8.33 -16.51 -24.87
CA SER A 58 -8.62 -15.81 -23.61
C SER A 58 -7.34 -15.39 -22.86
N LYS A 59 -7.51 -14.73 -21.73
CA LYS A 59 -6.46 -14.47 -20.74
C LYS A 59 -6.69 -15.23 -19.43
N ASP A 60 -7.45 -16.31 -19.47
CA ASP A 60 -7.79 -17.10 -18.29
C ASP A 60 -6.52 -17.66 -17.63
N GLY A 61 -6.52 -17.68 -16.29
CA GLY A 61 -5.38 -18.09 -15.49
C GLY A 61 -4.35 -17.00 -15.23
N TRP A 62 -4.36 -15.90 -15.98
CA TRP A 62 -3.45 -14.77 -15.76
C TRP A 62 -4.01 -13.78 -14.77
N LYS A 63 -3.26 -13.52 -13.69
CA LYS A 63 -3.52 -12.49 -12.69
C LYS A 63 -2.94 -11.15 -13.15
N TYR A 64 -3.48 -10.08 -12.58
CA TYR A 64 -3.10 -8.75 -12.97
C TYR A 64 -3.15 -7.81 -11.77
N ASP A 65 -1.98 -7.32 -11.37
CA ASP A 65 -1.82 -6.33 -10.31
C ASP A 65 -1.58 -4.96 -10.95
N PHE A 66 -2.59 -4.11 -10.87
CA PHE A 66 -2.55 -2.75 -11.40
C PHE A 66 -1.94 -1.80 -10.37
N VAL A 67 -0.99 -0.97 -10.79
CA VAL A 67 -0.38 0.07 -9.96
C VAL A 67 -0.85 1.46 -10.41
N SER A 68 -0.66 1.80 -11.69
CA SER A 68 -1.07 3.09 -12.25
C SER A 68 -1.16 3.04 -13.77
N GLY A 69 -1.81 4.06 -14.37
CA GLY A 69 -1.96 4.19 -15.82
C GLY A 69 -3.38 3.90 -16.29
N ASP A 70 -3.52 3.49 -17.55
CA ASP A 70 -4.82 3.31 -18.21
C ASP A 70 -5.53 1.98 -17.87
N ASN A 71 -4.97 1.16 -16.98
CA ASN A 71 -5.47 -0.17 -16.58
C ASN A 71 -5.80 -1.08 -17.79
N LYS A 72 -4.86 -1.23 -18.71
CA LYS A 72 -5.04 -1.99 -19.93
C LYS A 72 -4.11 -3.19 -20.00
N PHE A 73 -4.58 -4.31 -19.44
CA PHE A 73 -4.09 -5.64 -19.81
C PHE A 73 -5.12 -6.31 -20.71
N ASN A 74 -4.76 -6.46 -21.97
CA ASN A 74 -5.62 -7.04 -23.00
C ASN A 74 -5.03 -8.36 -23.52
N TYR A 75 -5.83 -9.08 -24.30
CA TYR A 75 -5.38 -10.19 -25.12
C TYR A 75 -6.02 -10.11 -26.51
N GLY A 76 -5.35 -10.62 -27.50
CA GLY A 76 -5.83 -10.69 -28.87
C GLY A 76 -4.80 -11.37 -29.76
N TYR A 77 -5.24 -11.98 -30.85
CA TYR A 77 -4.35 -12.71 -31.76
C TYR A 77 -3.47 -13.74 -31.05
N ASN A 78 -3.98 -14.37 -29.99
CA ASN A 78 -3.26 -15.30 -29.09
C ASN A 78 -2.00 -14.70 -28.45
N MET A 79 -2.05 -13.48 -27.99
CA MET A 79 -0.97 -12.85 -27.24
C MET A 79 -1.50 -11.90 -26.17
N GLY A 80 -0.68 -11.65 -25.16
CA GLY A 80 -0.93 -10.66 -24.11
C GLY A 80 -0.41 -9.28 -24.50
N GLU A 81 -1.11 -8.23 -24.07
CA GLU A 81 -0.77 -6.83 -24.31
C GLU A 81 -0.87 -6.00 -23.04
N VAL A 82 0.13 -5.18 -22.78
CA VAL A 82 0.06 -4.08 -21.80
C VAL A 82 0.38 -2.77 -22.50
N TYR A 83 -0.52 -1.78 -22.36
CA TYR A 83 -0.39 -0.49 -22.99
C TYR A 83 -0.50 0.65 -21.97
N GLN A 84 0.55 1.47 -21.85
CA GLN A 84 0.62 2.64 -20.97
C GLN A 84 0.18 2.36 -19.52
N THR A 85 0.62 1.23 -18.94
CA THR A 85 0.19 0.79 -17.62
C THR A 85 1.35 0.23 -16.83
N VAL A 86 1.50 0.66 -15.59
CA VAL A 86 2.43 0.10 -14.59
C VAL A 86 1.72 -1.04 -13.89
N CYS A 87 2.23 -2.25 -14.05
CA CYS A 87 1.56 -3.45 -13.55
C CYS A 87 2.44 -4.68 -13.57
N ASP A 88 1.97 -5.72 -12.87
CA ASP A 88 2.40 -7.10 -13.05
C ASP A 88 1.30 -7.92 -13.71
N VAL A 89 1.65 -8.70 -14.72
CA VAL A 89 0.80 -9.73 -15.35
C VAL A 89 1.45 -11.08 -15.12
N TYR A 90 0.81 -12.00 -14.39
CA TYR A 90 1.51 -13.19 -13.90
C TYR A 90 0.60 -14.39 -13.64
N GLN A 91 1.24 -15.55 -13.48
CA GLN A 91 0.67 -16.74 -12.85
C GLN A 91 1.49 -17.14 -11.63
N GLU A 92 0.84 -17.73 -10.64
CA GLU A 92 1.47 -18.38 -9.49
C GLU A 92 1.31 -19.87 -9.62
N LEU A 93 2.43 -20.55 -9.78
CA LEU A 93 2.51 -22.01 -9.90
C LEU A 93 2.98 -22.56 -8.56
N GLU A 94 2.33 -23.61 -8.06
CA GLU A 94 2.63 -24.20 -6.76
C GLU A 94 2.92 -25.71 -6.87
N GLY A 95 3.56 -26.27 -5.85
CA GLY A 95 3.85 -27.70 -5.76
C GLY A 95 5.00 -28.18 -6.65
N LEU A 96 5.81 -27.25 -7.14
CA LEU A 96 7.00 -27.56 -7.95
C LEU A 96 8.13 -28.15 -7.11
N PRO A 97 9.00 -29.02 -7.66
CA PRO A 97 10.29 -29.33 -7.05
C PRO A 97 11.14 -28.07 -6.87
N ASN A 98 11.92 -28.01 -5.79
CA ASN A 98 12.98 -27.01 -5.70
C ASN A 98 14.04 -27.23 -6.79
N GLY A 99 14.70 -26.13 -7.22
CA GLY A 99 15.75 -26.20 -8.23
C GLY A 99 15.63 -25.14 -9.32
N THR A 100 16.42 -25.29 -10.36
CA THR A 100 16.47 -24.36 -11.49
C THR A 100 15.35 -24.62 -12.49
N TYR A 101 14.72 -23.54 -12.92
CA TYR A 101 13.75 -23.52 -14.01
C TYR A 101 14.23 -22.55 -15.10
N GLU A 102 14.12 -22.98 -16.35
CA GLU A 102 14.32 -22.12 -17.50
C GLU A 102 12.96 -21.67 -18.04
N VAL A 103 12.76 -20.36 -18.08
CA VAL A 103 11.58 -19.72 -18.66
C VAL A 103 11.94 -19.16 -20.02
N THR A 104 11.17 -19.50 -21.03
CA THR A 104 11.30 -18.98 -22.41
C THR A 104 9.97 -18.40 -22.85
N LEU A 105 10.01 -17.27 -23.54
CA LEU A 105 8.83 -16.63 -24.14
C LEU A 105 9.25 -15.83 -25.36
N GLN A 106 8.26 -15.34 -26.09
CA GLN A 106 8.44 -14.28 -27.09
C GLN A 106 7.83 -12.99 -26.55
N GLY A 107 8.54 -11.87 -26.65
CA GLY A 107 8.01 -10.60 -26.18
C GLY A 107 8.92 -9.42 -26.46
N PHE A 108 8.33 -8.25 -26.67
CA PHE A 108 9.05 -7.00 -26.85
C PHE A 108 8.38 -5.86 -26.09
N TYR A 109 9.17 -4.83 -25.81
CA TYR A 109 8.71 -3.57 -25.25
C TYR A 109 9.10 -2.42 -26.16
N ARG A 110 8.10 -1.62 -26.56
CA ARG A 110 8.28 -0.39 -27.32
C ARG A 110 8.16 0.81 -26.39
N PRO A 111 9.26 1.58 -26.16
CA PRO A 111 9.27 2.69 -25.19
C PRO A 111 8.32 3.85 -25.53
N THR A 112 8.08 4.13 -26.83
CA THR A 112 7.22 5.21 -27.33
C THR A 112 6.78 4.93 -28.76
N TRP A 113 6.49 5.95 -29.57
CA TRP A 113 6.19 5.79 -30.99
C TRP A 113 7.34 5.14 -31.77
N ASN A 114 7.02 4.28 -32.76
CA ASN A 114 8.02 3.61 -33.58
C ASN A 114 9.03 4.57 -34.23
N SER A 115 8.58 5.70 -34.75
CA SER A 115 9.46 6.71 -35.35
C SER A 115 10.45 7.32 -34.38
N THR A 116 10.01 7.58 -33.15
CA THR A 116 10.89 8.10 -32.06
C THR A 116 11.89 7.04 -31.64
N CYS A 117 11.43 5.80 -31.45
CA CYS A 117 12.31 4.67 -31.12
C CYS A 117 13.34 4.40 -32.21
N ALA A 118 12.96 4.53 -33.48
CA ALA A 118 13.87 4.33 -34.62
C ALA A 118 15.02 5.34 -34.62
N SER A 119 14.73 6.62 -34.36
CA SER A 119 15.75 7.65 -34.26
C SER A 119 16.75 7.36 -33.16
N ALA A 120 16.26 6.92 -31.99
CA ALA A 120 17.10 6.60 -30.88
C ALA A 120 17.94 5.33 -31.11
N TRP A 121 17.33 4.26 -31.63
CA TRP A 121 17.98 2.96 -31.84
C TRP A 121 18.96 2.92 -33.02
N GLY A 122 18.57 3.46 -34.16
CA GLY A 122 19.28 3.22 -35.42
C GLY A 122 20.32 4.26 -35.80
N LEU A 123 20.26 5.48 -35.23
CA LEU A 123 21.09 6.61 -35.66
C LEU A 123 21.99 7.17 -34.59
N GLU A 124 21.64 7.05 -33.34
CA GLU A 124 22.30 7.70 -32.19
C GLU A 124 22.99 6.72 -31.23
N GLY A 125 22.97 5.42 -31.55
CA GLY A 125 23.58 4.38 -30.73
C GLY A 125 22.59 3.66 -29.82
N ASP A 126 23.12 2.82 -28.94
CA ASP A 126 22.37 1.91 -28.09
C ASP A 126 21.51 2.65 -27.05
N THR A 127 20.20 2.44 -27.10
CA THR A 127 19.22 2.94 -26.14
C THR A 127 18.54 1.82 -25.39
N THR A 128 19.23 0.71 -25.16
CA THR A 128 18.72 -0.45 -24.40
C THR A 128 18.25 -0.10 -22.99
N ASN A 129 18.64 1.05 -22.46
CA ASN A 129 18.18 1.57 -21.17
C ASN A 129 16.69 1.98 -21.18
N ASP A 130 16.09 2.16 -22.35
CA ASP A 130 14.68 2.53 -22.46
C ASP A 130 13.71 1.35 -22.31
N ILE A 131 14.23 0.11 -22.19
CA ILE A 131 13.41 -1.07 -21.95
C ILE A 131 13.04 -1.14 -20.47
N LEU A 132 11.77 -0.83 -20.18
CA LEU A 132 11.19 -0.78 -18.83
C LEU A 132 10.23 -1.95 -18.56
N ALA A 133 10.14 -2.93 -19.46
CA ALA A 133 9.36 -4.15 -19.24
C ALA A 133 10.27 -5.36 -19.13
N TYR A 134 9.94 -6.24 -18.21
CA TYR A 134 10.74 -7.41 -17.89
C TYR A 134 9.86 -8.65 -17.85
N ALA A 135 10.34 -9.76 -18.42
CA ALA A 135 9.88 -11.07 -18.03
C ALA A 135 10.49 -11.43 -16.68
N PHE A 136 9.74 -12.12 -15.83
CA PHE A 136 10.25 -12.50 -14.52
C PHE A 136 9.85 -13.92 -14.11
N GLY A 137 10.70 -14.51 -13.26
CA GLY A 137 10.45 -15.75 -12.53
C GLY A 137 10.96 -15.59 -11.10
N ASN A 138 10.05 -15.51 -10.13
CA ASN A 138 10.38 -15.11 -8.76
C ASN A 138 11.19 -13.80 -8.77
N ASN A 139 12.37 -13.77 -8.18
CA ASN A 139 13.23 -12.58 -8.10
C ASN A 139 14.13 -12.37 -9.34
N THR A 140 14.11 -13.28 -10.30
CA THR A 140 14.88 -13.10 -11.54
C THR A 140 14.08 -12.30 -12.56
N LYS A 141 14.69 -11.26 -13.12
CA LYS A 141 14.10 -10.42 -14.16
C LYS A 141 15.00 -10.43 -15.41
N ALA A 142 14.40 -10.43 -16.58
CA ALA A 142 15.10 -10.29 -17.85
C ALA A 142 14.35 -9.27 -18.73
N LYS A 143 15.07 -8.28 -19.28
CA LYS A 143 14.47 -7.25 -20.13
C LYS A 143 13.81 -7.89 -21.35
N LEU A 144 12.62 -7.42 -21.72
CA LEU A 144 12.01 -7.78 -22.99
C LEU A 144 12.86 -7.28 -24.14
N CYS A 145 12.71 -7.91 -25.31
CA CYS A 145 13.40 -7.48 -26.52
C CYS A 145 12.96 -6.07 -26.95
N HIS A 146 13.82 -5.37 -27.67
CA HIS A 146 13.43 -4.15 -28.37
C HIS A 146 12.74 -4.51 -29.69
N PRO A 147 11.70 -3.78 -30.16
CA PRO A 147 11.01 -4.10 -31.39
C PRO A 147 11.92 -4.12 -32.64
N PHE A 148 13.07 -3.46 -32.59
CA PHE A 148 14.04 -3.43 -33.68
C PHE A 148 15.04 -4.58 -33.69
N GLU A 149 15.01 -5.48 -32.71
CA GLU A 149 15.82 -6.71 -32.72
C GLU A 149 15.36 -7.70 -33.79
N CYS A 150 14.10 -7.56 -34.27
CA CYS A 150 13.53 -8.39 -35.33
C CYS A 150 12.84 -7.54 -36.40
N VAL A 151 13.63 -6.71 -37.10
CA VAL A 151 13.15 -5.86 -38.18
C VAL A 151 12.86 -6.70 -39.43
N GLN A 152 11.71 -6.47 -40.07
CA GLN A 152 11.32 -7.10 -41.31
C GLN A 152 11.85 -6.31 -42.52
N ASP A 153 12.30 -7.00 -43.56
CA ASP A 153 12.81 -6.37 -44.76
C ASP A 153 11.71 -5.84 -45.70
N THR A 154 10.49 -6.32 -45.54
CA THR A 154 9.32 -5.95 -46.31
C THR A 154 8.09 -5.86 -45.45
N ASN A 155 7.10 -5.05 -45.86
CA ASN A 155 5.79 -5.06 -45.24
C ASN A 155 5.00 -6.30 -45.65
N THR A 156 5.43 -7.46 -45.17
CA THR A 156 4.84 -8.76 -45.51
C THR A 156 3.62 -9.11 -44.69
N VAL A 157 3.39 -8.38 -43.58
CA VAL A 157 2.25 -8.59 -42.67
C VAL A 157 1.52 -7.27 -42.46
N ASN A 158 0.19 -7.32 -42.44
CA ASN A 158 -0.63 -6.14 -42.22
C ASN A 158 -0.27 -5.43 -40.91
N ASN A 159 -0.31 -4.09 -40.90
CA ASN A 159 0.00 -3.24 -39.74
C ASN A 159 1.46 -3.27 -39.26
N CYS A 160 2.42 -3.56 -40.15
CA CYS A 160 3.78 -3.15 -39.88
C CYS A 160 3.94 -1.66 -40.26
N GLU A 161 4.71 -0.95 -39.46
CA GLU A 161 5.08 0.44 -39.70
C GLU A 161 6.51 0.48 -40.26
N GLN A 162 6.72 1.24 -41.33
CA GLN A 162 8.06 1.46 -41.82
C GLN A 162 8.80 2.42 -40.91
N LEU A 163 10.03 2.05 -40.53
CA LEU A 163 10.85 2.89 -39.70
C LEU A 163 11.32 4.13 -40.44
N THR A 164 11.29 5.26 -39.73
CA THR A 164 11.83 6.53 -40.22
C THR A 164 12.91 7.03 -39.27
N ALA A 165 13.93 7.67 -39.84
CA ALA A 165 14.98 8.28 -39.09
C ALA A 165 15.23 9.70 -39.58
N GLY A 166 15.17 10.69 -38.68
CA GLY A 166 15.29 12.11 -39.06
C GLY A 166 14.24 12.58 -40.08
N GLY A 167 13.06 11.91 -40.10
CA GLY A 167 11.98 12.20 -41.05
C GLY A 167 12.12 11.51 -42.41
N ALA A 168 13.19 10.75 -42.69
CA ALA A 168 13.37 9.93 -43.88
C ALA A 168 13.02 8.46 -43.59
N GLU A 169 12.33 7.80 -44.52
CA GLU A 169 12.04 6.36 -44.42
C GLU A 169 13.33 5.54 -44.51
N LEU A 170 13.50 4.58 -43.61
CA LEU A 170 14.55 3.57 -43.68
C LEU A 170 14.06 2.45 -44.59
N GLU A 171 14.54 2.43 -45.83
CA GLU A 171 14.13 1.45 -46.83
C GLU A 171 14.37 0.02 -46.32
N GLY A 172 13.34 -0.83 -46.41
CA GLY A 172 13.42 -2.22 -45.99
C GLY A 172 13.46 -2.45 -44.48
N LYS A 173 13.02 -1.49 -43.66
CA LYS A 173 12.98 -1.61 -42.19
C LYS A 173 11.55 -1.48 -41.68
N TRP A 174 10.94 -2.60 -41.35
CA TRP A 174 9.55 -2.67 -40.86
C TRP A 174 9.47 -3.31 -39.48
N THR A 175 8.66 -2.75 -38.61
CA THR A 175 8.38 -3.28 -37.26
C THR A 175 6.87 -3.42 -37.00
N PRO A 176 6.43 -4.31 -36.11
CA PRO A 176 5.02 -4.43 -35.79
C PRO A 176 4.49 -3.14 -35.14
N ASN A 177 3.30 -2.71 -35.58
CA ASN A 177 2.57 -1.59 -34.99
C ASN A 177 1.16 -1.98 -34.53
N GLY A 178 0.94 -3.24 -34.23
CA GLY A 178 -0.30 -3.79 -33.74
C GLY A 178 -0.14 -5.26 -33.36
N MET A 179 -1.08 -5.77 -32.56
CA MET A 179 -1.06 -7.17 -32.12
C MET A 179 -1.08 -8.16 -33.31
N ALA A 180 -1.85 -7.86 -34.35
CA ALA A 180 -1.96 -8.73 -35.51
C ALA A 180 -0.63 -8.90 -36.26
N SER A 181 0.14 -7.83 -36.44
CA SER A 181 1.45 -7.88 -37.11
C SER A 181 2.49 -8.54 -36.20
N ALA A 182 2.46 -8.28 -34.91
CA ALA A 182 3.35 -8.93 -33.95
C ALA A 182 3.09 -10.45 -33.89
N ALA A 183 1.84 -10.86 -33.80
CA ALA A 183 1.47 -12.29 -33.79
C ALA A 183 1.93 -12.99 -35.08
N ALA A 184 1.70 -12.40 -36.24
CA ALA A 184 2.12 -12.98 -37.50
C ALA A 184 3.66 -13.13 -37.61
N ILE A 185 4.42 -12.16 -37.08
CA ILE A 185 5.90 -12.25 -37.06
C ILE A 185 6.36 -13.35 -36.09
N MET A 186 5.80 -13.42 -34.88
CA MET A 186 6.17 -14.40 -33.87
C MET A 186 5.77 -15.83 -34.29
N GLU A 187 4.62 -16.00 -34.94
CA GLU A 187 4.17 -17.29 -35.49
C GLU A 187 5.06 -17.76 -36.67
N ALA A 188 5.43 -16.84 -37.56
CA ALA A 188 6.29 -17.17 -38.72
C ALA A 188 7.75 -17.43 -38.31
N ASN A 189 8.22 -16.86 -37.21
CA ASN A 189 9.59 -17.01 -36.72
C ASN A 189 9.60 -17.25 -35.19
N PRO A 190 9.73 -18.50 -34.73
CA PRO A 190 9.78 -18.83 -33.29
C PRO A 190 10.95 -18.20 -32.53
N ASP A 191 11.96 -17.67 -33.22
CA ASP A 191 13.09 -16.98 -32.59
C ASP A 191 12.91 -15.44 -32.57
N ALA A 192 11.84 -14.92 -33.20
CA ALA A 192 11.52 -13.50 -33.16
C ALA A 192 11.15 -13.07 -31.73
N TYR A 193 11.85 -12.07 -31.23
CA TYR A 193 11.64 -11.53 -29.87
C TYR A 193 11.72 -12.58 -28.77
N LYS A 194 12.52 -13.64 -28.98
CA LYS A 194 12.69 -14.73 -28.05
C LYS A 194 13.58 -14.33 -26.89
N LEU A 195 13.10 -14.58 -25.71
CA LEU A 195 13.80 -14.36 -24.44
C LEU A 195 13.86 -15.67 -23.66
N SER A 196 15.01 -15.99 -23.08
CA SER A 196 15.17 -17.11 -22.16
C SER A 196 15.99 -16.67 -20.94
N PHE A 197 15.54 -17.07 -19.77
CA PHE A 197 16.26 -16.83 -18.53
C PHE A 197 16.04 -17.96 -17.53
N LYS A 198 16.93 -18.08 -16.56
CA LYS A 198 16.82 -19.09 -15.50
C LYS A 198 16.43 -18.43 -14.18
N CYS A 199 15.54 -19.08 -13.44
CA CYS A 199 15.15 -18.69 -12.10
C CYS A 199 15.20 -19.89 -11.16
N TYR A 200 15.09 -19.65 -9.87
CA TYR A 200 15.17 -20.68 -8.85
C TYR A 200 13.84 -20.78 -8.08
N VAL A 201 13.39 -22.01 -7.87
CA VAL A 201 12.26 -22.34 -7.00
C VAL A 201 12.81 -22.91 -5.70
N GLU A 202 12.40 -22.35 -4.58
CA GLU A 202 12.80 -22.78 -3.24
C GLU A 202 11.95 -23.95 -2.72
N ASP A 203 12.16 -24.36 -1.47
CA ASP A 203 11.46 -25.49 -0.84
C ASP A 203 9.95 -25.29 -0.71
N ASP A 204 9.46 -24.06 -0.79
CA ASP A 204 8.03 -23.75 -0.81
C ASP A 204 7.33 -24.20 -2.10
N GLY A 205 8.12 -24.53 -3.13
CA GLY A 205 7.65 -25.03 -4.42
C GLY A 205 6.84 -24.03 -5.22
N LYS A 206 7.08 -22.73 -5.04
CA LYS A 206 6.33 -21.65 -5.70
C LYS A 206 7.14 -20.99 -6.80
N LEU A 207 6.50 -20.77 -7.94
CA LEU A 207 7.03 -19.97 -9.04
C LEU A 207 5.98 -18.94 -9.47
N ARG A 208 6.25 -17.66 -9.21
CA ARG A 208 5.51 -16.54 -9.78
C ARG A 208 6.22 -16.13 -11.07
N VAL A 209 5.54 -16.27 -12.21
CA VAL A 209 6.12 -16.06 -13.54
C VAL A 209 5.23 -15.17 -14.39
N GLY A 210 5.84 -14.23 -15.13
CA GLY A 210 5.05 -13.29 -15.93
C GLY A 210 5.84 -12.12 -16.50
N ILE A 211 5.15 -11.00 -16.69
CA ILE A 211 5.70 -9.74 -17.19
C ILE A 211 5.46 -8.65 -16.14
N THR A 212 6.46 -7.83 -15.89
CA THR A 212 6.35 -6.64 -15.03
C THR A 212 6.76 -5.39 -15.77
N ILE A 213 6.00 -4.31 -15.56
CA ILE A 213 6.35 -2.94 -15.95
C ILE A 213 6.34 -2.12 -14.66
N PRO A 214 7.49 -1.98 -13.98
CA PRO A 214 7.55 -1.41 -12.62
C PRO A 214 7.41 0.12 -12.59
N GLN A 215 7.59 0.80 -13.72
CA GLN A 215 7.48 2.25 -13.82
C GLN A 215 6.93 2.68 -15.18
N ALA A 216 6.31 3.86 -15.22
CA ALA A 216 5.78 4.43 -16.45
C ALA A 216 6.93 4.80 -17.40
N GLY A 217 6.79 4.43 -18.66
CA GLY A 217 7.65 4.88 -19.75
C GLY A 217 7.18 6.21 -20.36
N LEU A 218 7.74 6.56 -21.49
CA LEU A 218 7.28 7.69 -22.30
C LEU A 218 5.85 7.45 -22.83
N ALA A 219 5.16 8.51 -23.25
CA ALA A 219 3.82 8.36 -23.83
C ALA A 219 3.82 7.31 -24.96
N ARG A 220 2.80 6.42 -24.95
CA ARG A 220 2.63 5.33 -25.93
C ARG A 220 3.55 4.13 -25.73
N TYR A 221 4.16 3.94 -24.54
CA TYR A 221 4.88 2.70 -24.26
C TYR A 221 3.96 1.48 -24.31
N TRP A 222 4.52 0.34 -24.75
CA TRP A 222 3.72 -0.81 -25.12
C TRP A 222 4.53 -2.10 -25.05
N ALA A 223 3.98 -3.12 -24.37
CA ALA A 223 4.55 -4.45 -24.30
C ALA A 223 3.62 -5.48 -24.92
N LEU A 224 4.19 -6.40 -25.69
CA LEU A 224 3.53 -7.60 -26.20
C LEU A 224 4.32 -8.84 -25.81
N PHE A 225 3.62 -9.93 -25.48
CA PHE A 225 4.24 -11.18 -25.04
C PHE A 225 3.35 -12.39 -25.32
N ASP A 226 4.00 -13.53 -25.56
CA ASP A 226 3.36 -14.79 -25.91
C ASP A 226 4.28 -15.99 -25.68
N ASN A 227 3.76 -17.20 -25.89
CA ASN A 227 4.51 -18.47 -25.98
C ASN A 227 5.38 -18.78 -24.75
N PHE A 228 4.85 -18.59 -23.55
CA PHE A 228 5.56 -18.99 -22.33
C PHE A 228 5.82 -20.50 -22.31
N GLN A 229 7.05 -20.87 -22.02
CA GLN A 229 7.49 -22.24 -21.81
C GLN A 229 8.35 -22.30 -20.56
N ILE A 230 8.19 -23.38 -19.80
CA ILE A 230 8.96 -23.60 -18.58
C ILE A 230 9.54 -25.00 -18.60
N LYS A 231 10.85 -25.10 -18.31
CA LYS A 231 11.57 -26.35 -18.18
C LYS A 231 12.25 -26.43 -16.82
N TYR A 232 12.25 -27.62 -16.24
CA TYR A 232 12.96 -27.92 -15.00
C TYR A 232 14.35 -28.46 -15.34
N ALA A 233 15.40 -27.82 -14.83
CA ALA A 233 16.79 -28.22 -15.05
C ALA A 233 17.35 -29.12 -13.95
N GLY A 234 16.66 -29.24 -12.82
CA GLY A 234 17.03 -30.12 -11.72
C GLY A 234 17.27 -29.42 -10.40
N ALA A 235 17.21 -30.21 -9.32
CA ALA A 235 17.45 -29.71 -7.97
C ALA A 235 18.91 -29.31 -7.71
N ASP A 236 19.83 -30.06 -8.33
CA ASP A 236 21.28 -29.85 -8.18
C ASP A 236 21.84 -28.76 -9.11
N ASP A 237 21.04 -28.30 -10.07
CA ASP A 237 21.42 -27.17 -10.93
C ASP A 237 21.19 -25.84 -10.21
N MET A 238 22.29 -25.23 -9.74
CA MET A 238 22.28 -23.93 -9.08
C MET A 238 22.35 -22.73 -10.05
N SER A 239 22.31 -22.97 -11.37
CA SER A 239 22.46 -21.88 -12.35
C SER A 239 21.29 -20.85 -12.29
N GLY A 240 20.07 -21.29 -11.93
CA GLY A 240 18.95 -20.41 -11.67
C GLY A 240 19.15 -19.55 -10.41
N ALA A 241 19.69 -20.16 -9.35
CA ALA A 241 20.05 -19.44 -8.13
C ALA A 241 21.12 -18.38 -8.41
N VAL A 242 22.17 -18.74 -9.18
CA VAL A 242 23.19 -17.77 -9.63
C VAL A 242 22.57 -16.66 -10.48
N SER A 243 21.65 -16.97 -11.39
CA SER A 243 20.93 -15.94 -12.18
C SER A 243 20.12 -15.01 -11.30
N THR A 244 19.40 -15.55 -10.31
CA THR A 244 18.62 -14.75 -9.35
C THR A 244 19.52 -13.79 -8.57
N ILE A 245 20.61 -14.30 -7.99
CA ILE A 245 21.55 -13.46 -7.22
C ILE A 245 22.20 -12.39 -8.10
N ASN A 246 22.61 -12.74 -9.34
CA ASN A 246 23.18 -11.75 -10.27
C ASN A 246 22.16 -10.66 -10.66
N ALA A 247 20.87 -11.00 -10.82
CA ALA A 247 19.83 -10.01 -11.08
C ALA A 247 19.64 -9.04 -9.89
N LEU A 248 19.66 -9.57 -8.66
CA LEU A 248 19.59 -8.75 -7.44
C LEU A 248 20.87 -7.90 -7.25
N ILE A 249 22.06 -8.44 -7.56
CA ILE A 249 23.31 -7.65 -7.56
C ILE A 249 23.21 -6.50 -8.55
N ALA A 250 22.69 -6.73 -9.75
CA ALA A 250 22.52 -5.67 -10.73
C ALA A 250 21.57 -4.57 -10.22
N GLU A 251 20.40 -4.96 -9.67
CA GLU A 251 19.43 -4.00 -9.10
C GLU A 251 20.04 -3.23 -7.91
N ALA A 252 20.75 -3.90 -7.00
CA ALA A 252 21.43 -3.26 -5.88
C ALA A 252 22.56 -2.32 -6.34
N THR A 253 23.27 -2.69 -7.41
CA THR A 253 24.32 -1.86 -8.01
C THR A 253 23.76 -0.62 -8.69
N ASP A 254 22.64 -0.74 -9.39
CA ASP A 254 21.94 0.39 -10.00
C ASP A 254 21.47 1.39 -8.95
N LEU A 255 20.93 0.91 -7.81
CA LEU A 255 20.58 1.76 -6.68
C LEU A 255 21.80 2.42 -6.03
N LEU A 256 22.89 1.67 -5.82
CA LEU A 256 24.13 2.16 -5.21
C LEU A 256 24.77 3.28 -6.04
N ASN A 257 24.71 3.17 -7.37
CA ASN A 257 25.35 4.09 -8.32
C ASN A 257 24.38 5.18 -8.83
N ASN A 258 23.18 5.27 -8.31
CA ASN A 258 22.24 6.31 -8.69
C ASN A 258 22.67 7.66 -8.10
N GLU A 259 23.39 8.46 -8.89
CA GLU A 259 23.87 9.79 -8.51
C GLU A 259 22.79 10.87 -8.60
N GLU A 260 21.66 10.59 -9.30
CA GLU A 260 20.58 11.55 -9.48
C GLU A 260 19.59 11.57 -8.29
N ALA A 261 19.61 10.53 -7.47
CA ALA A 261 18.70 10.41 -6.33
C ALA A 261 19.46 10.62 -5.01
N LEU A 262 18.93 11.51 -4.19
CA LEU A 262 19.39 11.68 -2.82
C LEU A 262 19.09 10.39 -2.01
N THR A 263 20.05 9.93 -1.24
CA THR A 263 19.96 8.70 -0.42
C THR A 263 20.77 8.85 0.88
N THR A 264 20.97 7.75 1.60
CA THR A 264 21.75 7.75 2.85
C THR A 264 23.04 6.94 2.73
N GLU A 265 24.08 7.37 3.48
CA GLU A 265 25.35 6.64 3.57
C GLU A 265 25.17 5.23 4.14
N GLU A 266 24.29 5.06 5.12
CA GLU A 266 23.95 3.76 5.69
C GLU A 266 23.36 2.80 4.63
N ALA A 267 22.46 3.28 3.78
CA ALA A 267 21.88 2.48 2.69
C ALA A 267 22.94 2.10 1.65
N LYS A 268 23.83 3.03 1.27
CA LYS A 268 24.95 2.75 0.35
C LYS A 268 25.90 1.70 0.91
N GLN A 269 26.27 1.81 2.18
CA GLN A 269 27.14 0.82 2.85
C GLN A 269 26.46 -0.56 2.91
N THR A 270 25.16 -0.61 3.23
CA THR A 270 24.40 -1.86 3.31
C THR A 270 24.29 -2.53 1.93
N LEU A 271 23.98 -1.76 0.88
CA LEU A 271 23.96 -2.26 -0.50
C LEU A 271 25.34 -2.77 -0.93
N GLY A 272 26.40 -2.02 -0.70
CA GLY A 272 27.77 -2.43 -1.03
C GLY A 272 28.20 -3.72 -0.33
N ALA A 273 27.91 -3.84 0.96
CA ALA A 273 28.22 -5.05 1.73
C ALA A 273 27.44 -6.28 1.24
N ALA A 274 26.15 -6.11 0.92
CA ALA A 274 25.32 -7.20 0.39
C ALA A 274 25.81 -7.66 -0.99
N ILE A 275 26.18 -6.73 -1.88
CA ILE A 275 26.77 -7.02 -3.20
C ILE A 275 28.09 -7.79 -3.05
N GLU A 276 28.99 -7.35 -2.17
CA GLU A 276 30.26 -8.02 -1.93
C GLU A 276 30.06 -9.44 -1.40
N ALA A 277 29.22 -9.62 -0.39
CA ALA A 277 28.91 -10.93 0.19
C ALA A 277 28.32 -11.90 -0.85
N ALA A 278 27.41 -11.42 -1.70
CA ALA A 278 26.78 -12.22 -2.74
C ALA A 278 27.77 -12.63 -3.84
N ASN A 279 28.66 -11.72 -4.29
CA ASN A 279 29.71 -12.04 -5.25
C ASN A 279 30.68 -13.09 -4.70
N ASN A 280 31.06 -13.00 -3.42
CA ASN A 280 31.92 -13.98 -2.76
C ASN A 280 31.23 -15.36 -2.70
N ALA A 281 29.94 -15.41 -2.34
CA ALA A 281 29.17 -16.65 -2.31
C ALA A 281 29.07 -17.31 -3.69
N ILE A 282 28.90 -16.55 -4.77
CA ILE A 282 28.92 -17.06 -6.13
C ILE A 282 30.31 -17.63 -6.47
N ALA A 283 31.38 -16.93 -6.13
CA ALA A 283 32.76 -17.35 -6.42
C ALA A 283 33.17 -18.65 -5.66
N GLU A 284 32.64 -18.85 -4.46
CA GLU A 284 32.84 -20.06 -3.66
C GLU A 284 31.97 -21.24 -4.11
N GLY A 285 30.93 -20.98 -4.92
CA GLY A 285 29.94 -21.94 -5.37
C GLY A 285 28.72 -21.94 -4.46
N LEU A 286 27.58 -21.45 -4.98
CA LEU A 286 26.33 -21.37 -4.24
C LEU A 286 25.84 -22.77 -3.83
N THR A 287 25.46 -22.87 -2.56
CA THR A 287 24.61 -23.96 -2.02
C THR A 287 23.21 -23.40 -1.78
N LEU A 288 22.24 -24.27 -1.55
CA LEU A 288 20.87 -23.81 -1.21
C LEU A 288 20.86 -22.90 0.04
N GLU A 289 21.68 -23.21 1.05
CA GLU A 289 21.77 -22.41 2.28
C GLU A 289 22.35 -21.03 2.00
N THR A 290 23.48 -20.94 1.28
CA THR A 290 24.12 -19.65 0.96
C THR A 290 23.26 -18.84 -0.03
N TYR A 291 22.58 -19.50 -0.98
CA TYR A 291 21.61 -18.84 -1.85
C TYR A 291 20.51 -18.13 -1.06
N LYS A 292 19.83 -18.85 -0.15
CA LYS A 292 18.76 -18.28 0.67
C LYS A 292 19.24 -17.07 1.48
N ALA A 293 20.40 -17.19 2.11
CA ALA A 293 20.99 -16.10 2.88
C ALA A 293 21.29 -14.85 2.01
N GLN A 294 21.89 -15.04 0.82
CA GLN A 294 22.19 -13.93 -0.08
C GLN A 294 20.94 -13.34 -0.72
N ASN A 295 19.94 -14.17 -1.08
CA ASN A 295 18.66 -13.72 -1.61
C ASN A 295 17.94 -12.82 -0.60
N GLU A 296 17.85 -13.24 0.66
CA GLU A 296 17.25 -12.44 1.75
C GLU A 296 18.01 -11.14 2.00
N ALA A 297 19.36 -11.22 2.10
CA ALA A 297 20.19 -10.04 2.38
C ALA A 297 20.13 -8.99 1.26
N LEU A 298 20.20 -9.40 -0.01
CA LEU A 298 20.09 -8.48 -1.14
C LEU A 298 18.70 -7.85 -1.23
N ASN A 299 17.62 -8.63 -1.08
CA ASN A 299 16.27 -8.07 -1.09
C ASN A 299 16.06 -7.08 0.06
N ALA A 300 16.58 -7.36 1.26
CA ALA A 300 16.52 -6.44 2.38
C ALA A 300 17.32 -5.15 2.11
N ALA A 301 18.52 -5.27 1.53
CA ALA A 301 19.34 -4.12 1.17
C ALA A 301 18.70 -3.26 0.07
N ILE A 302 18.14 -3.87 -0.97
CA ILE A 302 17.41 -3.17 -2.05
C ILE A 302 16.22 -2.43 -1.48
N LYS A 303 15.39 -3.09 -0.66
CA LYS A 303 14.27 -2.44 0.01
C LYS A 303 14.73 -1.27 0.86
N GLY A 304 15.76 -1.45 1.70
CA GLY A 304 16.33 -0.39 2.51
C GLY A 304 16.87 0.78 1.68
N GLY A 305 17.44 0.50 0.50
CA GLY A 305 17.85 1.51 -0.48
C GLY A 305 16.68 2.35 -0.99
N HIS A 306 15.61 1.73 -1.40
CA HIS A 306 14.38 2.43 -1.83
C HIS A 306 13.73 3.22 -0.69
N ASP A 307 13.66 2.65 0.51
CA ASP A 307 13.13 3.34 1.68
C ASP A 307 13.96 4.60 2.00
N ALA A 308 15.30 4.50 1.92
CA ALA A 308 16.21 5.63 2.14
C ALA A 308 16.06 6.73 1.08
N MET A 309 15.94 6.37 -0.20
CA MET A 309 15.71 7.33 -1.28
C MET A 309 14.36 8.05 -1.11
N SER A 310 13.31 7.32 -0.75
CA SER A 310 11.99 7.91 -0.49
C SER A 310 12.02 8.87 0.70
N ALA A 311 12.68 8.48 1.80
CA ALA A 311 12.82 9.33 2.98
C ALA A 311 13.64 10.58 2.68
N ALA A 312 14.74 10.45 1.93
CA ALA A 312 15.59 11.57 1.54
C ALA A 312 14.88 12.56 0.62
N SER A 313 14.10 12.08 -0.36
CA SER A 313 13.31 12.93 -1.26
C SER A 313 12.18 13.66 -0.51
N ALA A 314 11.53 13.00 0.45
CA ALA A 314 10.54 13.65 1.31
C ALA A 314 11.17 14.75 2.19
N PHE A 315 12.37 14.49 2.72
CA PHE A 315 13.12 15.46 3.51
C PHE A 315 13.56 16.68 2.68
N GLU A 316 14.08 16.46 1.46
CA GLU A 316 14.42 17.52 0.52
C GLU A 316 13.19 18.40 0.21
N THR A 317 12.05 17.78 -0.05
CA THR A 317 10.79 18.49 -0.30
C THR A 317 10.41 19.36 0.90
N LEU A 318 10.49 18.82 2.12
CA LEU A 318 10.18 19.54 3.36
C LEU A 318 11.08 20.76 3.55
N VAL A 319 12.39 20.59 3.42
CA VAL A 319 13.37 21.68 3.57
C VAL A 319 13.15 22.77 2.52
N THR A 320 13.03 22.37 1.25
CA THR A 320 12.82 23.29 0.12
C THR A 320 11.51 24.07 0.27
N GLU A 321 10.45 23.43 0.72
CA GLU A 321 9.16 24.08 0.95
C GLU A 321 9.26 25.16 2.03
N HIS A 322 9.92 24.87 3.15
CA HIS A 322 10.09 25.86 4.20
C HIS A 322 10.98 27.03 3.77
N ILE A 323 12.06 26.80 3.02
CA ILE A 323 12.89 27.84 2.45
C ILE A 323 12.05 28.73 1.51
N ASN A 324 11.28 28.13 0.60
CA ASN A 324 10.40 28.86 -0.31
C ASN A 324 9.35 29.69 0.44
N ASN A 325 8.86 29.22 1.58
CA ASN A 325 7.92 29.98 2.41
C ASN A 325 8.57 31.23 3.05
N PHE A 326 9.87 31.18 3.38
CA PHE A 326 10.62 32.37 3.76
C PHE A 326 10.80 33.33 2.56
N ASP A 327 11.21 32.83 1.41
CA ASP A 327 11.51 33.64 0.22
C ASP A 327 10.26 34.30 -0.36
N THR A 328 9.11 33.67 -0.25
CA THR A 328 7.82 34.19 -0.76
C THR A 328 7.04 35.01 0.26
N GLY A 329 7.58 35.18 1.48
CA GLY A 329 6.98 36.00 2.54
C GLY A 329 5.81 35.35 3.27
N VAL A 330 5.57 34.04 3.11
CA VAL A 330 4.52 33.32 3.85
C VAL A 330 4.76 33.43 5.36
N TYR A 331 6.01 33.47 5.79
CA TYR A 331 6.38 33.58 7.20
C TYR A 331 6.63 35.03 7.68
N ASP A 332 6.44 36.05 6.83
CA ASP A 332 6.59 37.47 7.18
C ASP A 332 5.80 37.92 8.43
N PRO A 333 4.58 37.41 8.70
CA PRO A 333 3.89 37.73 9.94
C PRO A 333 4.71 37.45 11.20
N TYR A 334 5.63 36.51 11.18
CA TYR A 334 6.50 36.13 12.30
C TYR A 334 7.84 36.87 12.32
N SER A 335 8.14 37.71 11.31
CA SER A 335 9.48 38.31 11.11
C SER A 335 9.99 39.19 12.26
N SER A 336 9.10 39.69 13.13
CA SER A 336 9.48 40.42 14.34
C SER A 336 9.83 39.51 15.54
N LYS A 337 9.66 38.21 15.43
CA LYS A 337 9.88 37.22 16.50
C LYS A 337 11.28 36.64 16.41
N ALA A 338 11.91 36.37 17.54
CA ALA A 338 13.25 35.76 17.57
C ALA A 338 13.25 34.33 16.96
N GLU A 339 12.16 33.62 17.09
CA GLU A 339 11.96 32.25 16.62
C GLU A 339 11.94 32.17 15.09
N TYR A 340 11.53 33.22 14.40
CA TYR A 340 11.62 33.35 12.94
C TYR A 340 13.06 33.22 12.45
N GLY A 341 13.99 34.02 13.03
CA GLY A 341 15.41 33.93 12.66
C GLY A 341 16.02 32.59 13.02
N LYS A 342 15.70 32.02 14.19
CA LYS A 342 16.21 30.70 14.60
C LYS A 342 15.75 29.58 13.66
N PHE A 343 14.51 29.66 13.17
CA PHE A 343 14.00 28.67 12.22
C PHE A 343 14.66 28.83 10.85
N GLN A 344 14.84 30.08 10.40
CA GLN A 344 15.58 30.35 9.16
C GLN A 344 17.03 29.88 9.24
N ASP A 345 17.75 30.17 10.32
CA ASP A 345 19.13 29.72 10.54
C ASP A 345 19.21 28.17 10.55
N LEU A 346 18.27 27.49 11.20
CA LEU A 346 18.21 26.01 11.19
C LEU A 346 18.13 25.45 9.75
N LEU A 347 17.30 26.04 8.91
CA LEU A 347 17.12 25.57 7.53
C LEU A 347 18.36 25.87 6.68
N LEU A 348 18.88 27.09 6.72
CA LEU A 348 19.97 27.54 5.84
C LEU A 348 21.36 27.08 6.30
N ASP A 349 21.60 26.97 7.61
CA ASP A 349 22.92 26.63 8.15
C ASP A 349 23.09 25.14 8.42
N GLU A 350 22.00 24.39 8.66
CA GLU A 350 22.08 22.97 8.98
C GLU A 350 21.42 22.07 7.92
N MET A 351 20.17 22.36 7.49
CA MET A 351 19.37 21.42 6.70
C MET A 351 19.67 21.50 5.20
N GLU A 352 19.69 22.68 4.62
CA GLU A 352 20.00 22.87 3.20
C GLU A 352 21.41 22.37 2.83
N PRO A 353 22.47 22.67 3.61
CA PRO A 353 23.81 22.11 3.32
C PRO A 353 23.88 20.58 3.39
N ALA A 354 23.04 19.94 4.22
CA ALA A 354 22.97 18.48 4.29
C ALA A 354 22.44 17.85 2.99
N LEU A 355 21.57 18.55 2.25
CA LEU A 355 21.06 18.07 0.97
C LEU A 355 22.09 18.04 -0.16
N ALA A 356 23.21 18.73 0.00
CA ALA A 356 24.28 18.76 -1.01
C ALA A 356 25.12 17.46 -1.06
N GLN A 357 24.86 16.49 -0.19
CA GLN A 357 25.57 15.22 -0.07
C GLN A 357 24.63 14.12 0.40
N SER A 358 25.09 12.87 0.41
CA SER A 358 24.31 11.78 0.99
C SER A 358 24.03 12.04 2.48
N LEU A 359 22.79 11.81 2.89
CA LEU A 359 22.39 11.93 4.29
C LEU A 359 22.96 10.77 5.12
N GLU A 360 23.05 10.89 6.44
CA GLU A 360 23.69 9.87 7.26
C GLU A 360 22.87 8.56 7.27
N SER A 361 21.60 8.64 7.67
CA SER A 361 20.68 7.50 7.81
C SER A 361 19.22 7.95 7.77
N ILE A 362 18.29 7.01 7.63
CA ILE A 362 16.84 7.29 7.80
C ILE A 362 16.58 7.86 9.20
N LYS A 363 17.23 7.33 10.22
CA LYS A 363 17.12 7.85 11.59
C LYS A 363 17.55 9.31 11.71
N TRP A 364 18.63 9.69 11.05
CA TRP A 364 19.06 11.09 10.99
C TRP A 364 17.99 11.98 10.32
N ILE A 365 17.37 11.48 9.22
CA ILE A 365 16.29 12.19 8.52
C ILE A 365 15.10 12.41 9.46
N GLU A 366 14.67 11.38 10.21
CA GLU A 366 13.59 11.49 11.19
C GLU A 366 13.90 12.53 12.27
N ASP A 367 15.12 12.52 12.82
CA ASP A 367 15.55 13.46 13.85
C ASP A 367 15.65 14.89 13.30
N ALA A 368 16.11 15.08 12.06
CA ALA A 368 16.16 16.36 11.38
C ALA A 368 14.77 16.90 11.07
N THR A 369 13.86 16.06 10.58
CA THR A 369 12.44 16.41 10.37
C THR A 369 11.79 16.87 11.68
N MET A 370 12.01 16.13 12.76
CA MET A 370 11.50 16.52 14.09
C MET A 370 12.07 17.88 14.56
N LYS A 371 13.34 18.20 14.26
CA LYS A 371 13.91 19.54 14.57
C LYS A 371 13.21 20.64 13.77
N ILE A 372 12.95 20.43 12.49
CA ILE A 372 12.22 21.36 11.62
C ILE A 372 10.81 21.58 12.17
N ASP A 373 10.06 20.51 12.44
CA ASP A 373 8.70 20.58 12.96
C ASP A 373 8.62 21.34 14.29
N LYS A 374 9.55 21.06 15.20
CA LYS A 374 9.65 21.79 16.47
C LYS A 374 9.94 23.28 16.30
N ALA A 375 10.88 23.62 15.42
CA ALA A 375 11.25 25.02 15.17
C ALA A 375 10.08 25.77 14.52
N TYR A 376 9.43 25.16 13.53
CA TYR A 376 8.22 25.69 12.90
C TYR A 376 7.09 25.90 13.91
N ALA A 377 6.74 24.86 14.69
CA ALA A 377 5.70 24.94 15.70
C ALA A 377 6.01 25.99 16.78
N THR A 378 7.29 26.13 17.17
CA THR A 378 7.72 27.17 18.11
C THR A 378 7.53 28.57 17.52
N MET A 379 7.87 28.77 16.26
CA MET A 379 7.62 30.05 15.56
C MET A 379 6.12 30.37 15.51
N VAL A 380 5.29 29.43 15.07
CA VAL A 380 3.83 29.60 14.99
C VAL A 380 3.23 29.93 16.36
N SER A 381 3.68 29.24 17.42
CA SER A 381 3.19 29.43 18.79
C SER A 381 3.38 30.86 19.31
N THR A 382 4.31 31.66 18.75
CA THR A 382 4.56 33.05 19.17
C THR A 382 3.44 34.00 18.84
N ASP A 383 2.53 33.68 17.94
CA ASP A 383 1.36 34.45 17.60
C ASP A 383 0.09 34.03 18.36
N ILE A 384 0.19 32.99 19.17
CA ILE A 384 -0.91 32.48 19.98
C ILE A 384 -0.83 33.06 21.38
N ASP A 385 -1.89 33.73 21.84
CA ASP A 385 -1.98 34.17 23.21
C ASP A 385 -2.55 33.08 24.12
N PHE A 386 -1.65 32.37 24.80
CA PHE A 386 -2.00 31.38 25.80
C PHE A 386 -2.35 32.00 27.17
N THR A 387 -2.09 33.31 27.36
CA THR A 387 -2.29 33.99 28.65
C THR A 387 -3.77 34.21 28.91
N GLY A 388 -4.22 33.91 30.13
CA GLY A 388 -5.62 34.05 30.49
C GLY A 388 -6.58 33.00 29.94
N ALA A 389 -6.07 32.01 29.22
CA ALA A 389 -6.87 30.86 28.81
C ALA A 389 -7.51 30.16 30.02
N SER A 390 -8.80 29.88 29.93
CA SER A 390 -9.58 29.26 31.01
C SER A 390 -10.75 28.48 30.46
N ILE A 391 -11.43 27.73 31.31
CA ILE A 391 -12.63 26.96 30.96
C ILE A 391 -13.74 27.84 30.33
N ASN A 392 -13.82 29.09 30.71
CA ASN A 392 -14.83 30.05 30.22
C ASN A 392 -14.34 30.90 29.03
N ALA A 393 -13.04 30.91 28.76
CA ALA A 393 -12.39 31.67 27.69
C ALA A 393 -11.19 30.88 27.17
N PRO A 394 -11.42 29.78 26.42
CA PRO A 394 -10.32 28.98 25.87
C PRO A 394 -9.59 29.75 24.79
N ALA A 395 -8.30 29.57 24.68
CA ALA A 395 -7.52 30.04 23.54
C ALA A 395 -7.71 29.09 22.35
N ASP A 396 -7.97 29.62 21.18
CA ASP A 396 -7.94 28.88 19.93
C ASP A 396 -6.48 28.69 19.52
N VAL A 397 -6.05 27.46 19.49
CA VAL A 397 -4.69 27.04 19.11
C VAL A 397 -4.68 26.15 17.87
N THR A 398 -5.74 26.21 17.07
CA THR A 398 -5.90 25.42 15.83
C THR A 398 -4.76 25.65 14.84
N ALA A 399 -4.14 26.83 14.83
CA ALA A 399 -2.96 27.13 14.01
C ALA A 399 -1.75 26.21 14.28
N MET A 400 -1.73 25.47 15.40
CA MET A 400 -0.71 24.46 15.68
C MET A 400 -0.92 23.18 14.86
N ILE A 401 -2.09 22.97 14.26
CA ILE A 401 -2.40 21.84 13.38
C ILE A 401 -2.14 22.29 11.93
N GLN A 402 -1.28 21.59 11.21
CA GLN A 402 -1.09 21.83 9.79
C GLN A 402 -2.23 21.17 9.00
N SER A 403 -2.74 21.86 7.98
CA SER A 403 -3.89 21.41 7.17
C SER A 403 -5.04 20.82 8.01
N PRO A 404 -5.61 21.59 8.98
CA PRO A 404 -6.60 21.06 9.91
C PRO A 404 -7.92 20.66 9.23
N SER A 405 -8.16 21.15 8.01
CA SER A 405 -9.30 20.79 7.15
C SER A 405 -8.86 20.07 5.88
N PHE A 406 -7.73 19.37 5.91
CA PHE A 406 -7.15 18.67 4.77
C PHE A 406 -7.09 19.52 3.50
N SER A 407 -6.91 20.82 3.67
CA SER A 407 -6.84 21.82 2.60
C SER A 407 -5.80 22.89 2.90
N VAL A 408 -5.38 23.57 1.85
CA VAL A 408 -4.55 24.78 1.89
C VAL A 408 -5.07 25.77 0.85
N PRO A 409 -4.90 27.09 1.04
CA PRO A 409 -5.26 28.06 0.01
C PRO A 409 -4.55 27.77 -1.32
N ASP A 410 -5.26 27.91 -2.44
CA ASP A 410 -4.66 27.83 -3.77
C ASP A 410 -3.72 29.04 -3.97
N PRO A 411 -2.42 28.83 -4.22
CA PRO A 411 -1.47 29.93 -4.40
C PRO A 411 -1.79 30.82 -5.61
N ASN A 412 -2.54 30.32 -6.59
CA ASN A 412 -2.94 31.07 -7.78
C ASN A 412 -4.30 31.75 -7.63
N ASP A 413 -5.14 31.31 -6.70
CA ASP A 413 -6.46 31.88 -6.42
C ASP A 413 -6.80 31.66 -4.94
N PRO A 414 -6.40 32.56 -4.04
CA PRO A 414 -6.62 32.44 -2.59
C PRO A 414 -8.09 32.34 -2.15
N SER A 415 -9.04 32.53 -3.07
CA SER A 415 -10.47 32.29 -2.82
C SER A 415 -10.86 30.82 -2.95
N LYS A 416 -9.93 29.97 -3.37
CA LYS A 416 -10.08 28.51 -3.51
C LYS A 416 -9.12 27.77 -2.59
N GLU A 417 -9.45 26.53 -2.33
CA GLU A 417 -8.63 25.62 -1.54
C GLU A 417 -8.22 24.42 -2.39
N LEU A 418 -7.02 23.92 -2.14
CA LEU A 418 -6.49 22.69 -2.69
C LEU A 418 -6.43 21.65 -1.57
N SER A 419 -6.71 20.40 -1.90
CA SER A 419 -6.56 19.30 -0.94
C SER A 419 -5.10 19.16 -0.50
N SER A 420 -4.90 18.96 0.81
CA SER A 420 -3.57 18.87 1.41
C SER A 420 -3.60 17.95 2.64
N ILE A 421 -2.60 17.09 2.75
CA ILE A 421 -2.28 16.35 3.98
C ILE A 421 -0.98 16.88 4.62
N LYS A 422 -0.60 18.11 4.33
CA LYS A 422 0.62 18.70 4.90
C LYS A 422 0.64 18.58 6.42
N GLY A 423 1.75 18.08 6.97
CA GLY A 423 1.94 17.80 8.39
C GLY A 423 1.34 16.49 8.87
N TRP A 424 0.52 15.81 8.07
CA TRP A 424 -0.07 14.53 8.41
C TRP A 424 0.73 13.36 7.81
N VAL A 425 0.95 12.33 8.62
CA VAL A 425 1.56 11.06 8.23
C VAL A 425 0.46 10.01 8.11
N THR A 426 0.47 9.21 7.05
CA THR A 426 -0.56 8.19 6.80
C THR A 426 0.03 6.86 6.34
N THR A 427 -0.62 5.77 6.72
CA THR A 427 -0.32 4.42 6.23
C THR A 427 -0.91 4.14 4.84
N GLU A 428 -1.86 4.97 4.36
CA GLU A 428 -2.61 4.73 3.12
C GLU A 428 -2.18 5.60 1.93
N GLY A 429 -1.18 6.47 2.09
CA GLY A 429 -0.85 7.50 1.10
C GLY A 429 -1.81 8.69 1.15
N ASN A 430 -1.87 9.49 0.09
CA ASN A 430 -2.69 10.71 0.05
C ASN A 430 -4.12 10.39 -0.39
N ASN A 431 -5.07 10.36 0.55
CA ASN A 431 -6.50 10.19 0.32
C ASN A 431 -7.33 11.46 0.58
N ALA A 432 -6.67 12.63 0.67
CA ALA A 432 -7.40 13.89 0.74
C ALA A 432 -8.13 14.16 -0.58
N ASN A 433 -9.42 14.50 -0.48
CA ASN A 433 -10.26 14.68 -1.67
C ASN A 433 -9.92 15.95 -2.45
N ALA A 434 -9.52 15.77 -3.70
CA ALA A 434 -9.05 16.84 -4.60
C ALA A 434 -10.17 17.54 -5.38
N THR A 435 -11.43 17.11 -5.25
CA THR A 435 -12.55 17.61 -6.08
C THR A 435 -13.42 18.69 -5.41
N GLY A 436 -12.79 19.53 -4.58
CA GLY A 436 -13.48 20.65 -3.88
C GLY A 436 -14.17 20.24 -2.58
N ALA A 437 -14.07 19.00 -2.16
CA ALA A 437 -14.62 18.52 -0.90
C ALA A 437 -13.64 18.71 0.28
N GLN A 438 -12.34 18.75 0.02
CA GLN A 438 -11.28 18.99 1.02
C GLN A 438 -11.54 18.30 2.37
N ASN A 439 -11.79 17.02 2.35
CA ASN A 439 -11.87 16.15 3.52
C ASN A 439 -10.98 14.94 3.32
N TYR A 440 -10.75 14.17 4.37
CA TYR A 440 -9.98 12.94 4.31
C TYR A 440 -10.87 11.72 4.50
N GLU A 441 -10.61 10.65 3.74
CA GLU A 441 -11.33 9.40 3.88
C GLU A 441 -10.40 8.19 3.95
N PHE A 442 -10.78 7.20 4.75
CA PHE A 442 -10.27 5.85 4.61
C PHE A 442 -11.12 5.10 3.60
N TYR A 443 -10.45 4.58 2.58
CA TYR A 443 -11.12 3.87 1.50
C TYR A 443 -11.92 2.67 1.98
N VAL A 444 -12.97 2.42 1.21
CA VAL A 444 -13.91 1.32 1.37
C VAL A 444 -13.20 -0.02 1.48
N GLY A 445 -13.46 -0.76 2.57
CA GLY A 445 -12.98 -2.13 2.77
C GLY A 445 -11.50 -2.26 3.14
N LYS A 446 -10.75 -1.17 3.36
CA LYS A 446 -9.38 -1.23 3.89
C LYS A 446 -9.38 -1.27 5.42
N GLY A 447 -8.53 -2.10 5.99
CA GLY A 447 -8.25 -2.15 7.44
C GLY A 447 -6.87 -1.61 7.77
N ASP A 448 -6.60 -1.48 9.07
CA ASP A 448 -5.32 -1.02 9.62
C ASP A 448 -4.84 0.33 9.04
N ALA A 449 -5.78 1.25 8.86
CA ALA A 449 -5.54 2.59 8.37
C ALA A 449 -5.28 3.56 9.53
N ASP A 450 -4.29 4.42 9.37
CA ASP A 450 -3.94 5.48 10.32
C ASP A 450 -3.53 6.75 9.57
N ILE A 451 -3.96 7.90 10.09
CA ILE A 451 -3.43 9.20 9.75
C ILE A 451 -3.24 10.01 11.02
N HIS A 452 -2.07 10.58 11.21
CA HIS A 452 -1.76 11.36 12.40
C HIS A 452 -0.82 12.51 12.13
N GLN A 453 -0.77 13.44 13.09
CA GLN A 453 0.16 14.56 13.13
C GLN A 453 0.72 14.68 14.55
N VAL A 454 2.01 15.02 14.65
CA VAL A 454 2.64 15.31 15.94
C VAL A 454 2.73 16.82 16.14
N LEU A 455 2.08 17.32 17.18
CA LEU A 455 2.09 18.73 17.57
C LEU A 455 3.21 18.98 18.59
N TYR A 456 3.94 20.06 18.40
CA TYR A 456 5.01 20.50 19.28
C TYR A 456 4.69 21.87 19.89
N ALA A 457 5.50 22.32 20.83
CA ALA A 457 5.43 23.64 21.47
C ALA A 457 4.09 23.96 22.19
N LEU A 458 3.28 22.95 22.50
CA LEU A 458 2.07 23.15 23.28
C LEU A 458 2.42 23.35 24.77
N PRO A 459 1.84 24.35 25.48
CA PRO A 459 1.97 24.49 26.92
C PRO A 459 1.34 23.33 27.69
N LYS A 460 1.82 23.09 28.90
CA LYS A 460 1.17 22.23 29.85
C LYS A 460 -0.27 22.72 30.14
N GLY A 461 -1.25 21.80 30.21
CA GLY A 461 -2.62 22.11 30.58
C GLY A 461 -3.67 21.28 29.85
N TYR A 462 -4.93 21.71 30.00
CA TYR A 462 -6.08 21.03 29.41
C TYR A 462 -6.38 21.55 28.02
N TYR A 463 -6.72 20.62 27.14
CA TYR A 463 -7.08 20.88 25.75
C TYR A 463 -8.39 20.18 25.38
N ARG A 464 -9.03 20.68 24.32
CA ARG A 464 -10.14 20.02 23.65
C ARG A 464 -9.84 19.93 22.17
N LEU A 465 -9.85 18.71 21.64
CA LEU A 465 -9.86 18.46 20.20
C LEU A 465 -11.31 18.38 19.73
N VAL A 466 -11.64 19.12 18.67
CA VAL A 466 -12.94 19.13 18.01
C VAL A 466 -12.72 18.78 16.55
N TYR A 467 -13.62 18.01 15.96
CA TYR A 467 -13.54 17.54 14.58
C TYR A 467 -14.94 17.24 14.05
N ASN A 468 -15.09 17.11 12.73
CA ASN A 468 -16.26 16.51 12.11
C ASN A 468 -15.87 15.13 11.56
N GLY A 469 -16.76 14.15 11.66
CA GLY A 469 -16.47 12.84 11.09
C GLY A 469 -17.51 11.79 11.43
N PHE A 470 -17.71 10.85 10.49
CA PHE A 470 -18.55 9.69 10.70
C PHE A 470 -17.95 8.41 10.14
N TYR A 471 -18.54 7.30 10.54
CA TYR A 471 -18.21 5.96 10.10
C TYR A 471 -19.48 5.23 9.61
N ARG A 472 -19.34 4.51 8.50
CA ARG A 472 -20.35 3.62 7.94
C ARG A 472 -19.81 2.19 7.88
N ALA A 473 -20.48 1.27 8.59
CA ALA A 473 -20.04 -0.12 8.78
C ALA A 473 -20.51 -1.04 7.64
N GLY A 474 -19.98 -0.88 6.43
CA GLY A 474 -20.38 -1.67 5.26
C GLY A 474 -21.00 -0.84 4.15
N GLY A 475 -21.58 -1.46 3.12
CA GLY A 475 -22.39 -0.77 2.10
C GLY A 475 -23.60 -0.09 2.72
N ALA A 476 -24.20 0.89 2.02
CA ALA A 476 -25.24 1.75 2.62
C ALA A 476 -26.46 0.95 3.12
N VAL A 477 -26.92 -0.05 2.37
CA VAL A 477 -28.08 -0.87 2.75
C VAL A 477 -27.69 -1.85 3.88
N GLU A 478 -26.55 -2.51 3.76
CA GLU A 478 -26.03 -3.44 4.78
C GLU A 478 -25.81 -2.71 6.11
N ALA A 479 -25.22 -1.52 6.06
CA ALA A 479 -25.00 -0.69 7.24
C ALA A 479 -26.33 -0.24 7.88
N ALA A 480 -27.34 0.12 7.07
CA ALA A 480 -28.65 0.47 7.58
C ALA A 480 -29.39 -0.73 8.22
N VAL A 481 -29.22 -1.93 7.68
CA VAL A 481 -29.73 -3.17 8.29
C VAL A 481 -29.04 -3.42 9.64
N ALA A 482 -27.70 -3.31 9.68
CA ALA A 482 -26.95 -3.49 10.92
C ALA A 482 -27.34 -2.45 11.99
N HIS A 483 -27.55 -1.21 11.57
CA HIS A 483 -28.02 -0.13 12.45
C HIS A 483 -29.42 -0.44 13.02
N ARG A 484 -30.37 -0.81 12.17
CA ARG A 484 -31.72 -1.25 12.59
C ARG A 484 -31.66 -2.37 13.62
N ASP A 485 -30.79 -3.33 13.41
CA ASP A 485 -30.64 -4.51 14.26
C ASP A 485 -29.72 -4.26 15.47
N SER A 486 -29.21 -3.03 15.63
CA SER A 486 -28.27 -2.61 16.68
C SER A 486 -26.98 -3.46 16.71
N THR A 487 -26.50 -3.83 15.54
CA THR A 487 -25.29 -4.65 15.33
C THR A 487 -24.20 -3.90 14.54
N ASP A 488 -24.41 -2.61 14.26
CA ASP A 488 -23.45 -1.78 13.54
C ASP A 488 -22.14 -1.62 14.32
N ALA A 489 -21.04 -1.95 13.65
CA ALA A 489 -19.70 -1.82 14.22
C ALA A 489 -19.25 -0.35 14.23
N ARG A 490 -18.39 0.01 15.19
CA ARG A 490 -17.68 1.29 15.27
C ARG A 490 -16.19 0.97 15.17
N ASN A 491 -15.62 1.07 13.98
CA ASN A 491 -14.25 0.63 13.69
C ASN A 491 -13.26 1.79 13.53
N ALA A 492 -13.73 3.04 13.45
CA ALA A 492 -12.88 4.21 13.31
C ALA A 492 -12.99 5.13 14.53
N LYS A 493 -11.85 5.64 14.99
CA LYS A 493 -11.75 6.55 16.15
C LYS A 493 -10.78 7.68 15.91
N VAL A 494 -11.08 8.86 16.45
CA VAL A 494 -10.12 9.95 16.65
C VAL A 494 -9.39 9.71 17.96
N TYR A 495 -8.08 9.94 17.99
CA TYR A 495 -7.26 9.72 19.17
C TYR A 495 -6.27 10.85 19.42
N VAL A 496 -5.81 10.96 20.66
CA VAL A 496 -4.72 11.81 21.11
C VAL A 496 -3.80 11.02 22.01
N GLU A 497 -2.49 11.12 21.80
CA GLU A 497 -1.46 10.59 22.68
C GLU A 497 -0.54 11.71 23.14
N ALA A 498 -0.32 11.84 24.45
CA ALA A 498 0.55 12.85 25.04
C ALA A 498 1.29 12.25 26.24
N GLY A 499 2.59 11.95 26.09
CA GLY A 499 3.35 11.17 27.06
C GLY A 499 2.73 9.78 27.26
N ASP A 500 2.44 9.44 28.53
CA ASP A 500 1.77 8.17 28.88
C ASP A 500 0.23 8.26 28.71
N GLY A 501 -0.31 9.44 28.44
CA GLY A 501 -1.76 9.67 28.31
C GLY A 501 -2.27 9.33 26.93
N LYS A 502 -3.38 8.57 26.88
CA LYS A 502 -4.08 8.22 25.65
C LYS A 502 -5.57 8.51 25.78
N TRP A 503 -6.12 9.22 24.82
CA TRP A 503 -7.55 9.54 24.75
C TRP A 503 -8.06 9.20 23.37
N SER A 504 -9.27 8.71 23.27
CA SER A 504 -9.89 8.46 21.99
C SER A 504 -11.42 8.52 22.05
N LYS A 505 -12.04 8.76 20.92
CA LYS A 505 -13.48 8.73 20.75
C LYS A 505 -13.82 8.13 19.40
N GLU A 506 -14.76 7.20 19.37
CA GLU A 506 -15.29 6.65 18.13
C GLU A 506 -15.92 7.75 17.27
N LEU A 507 -15.78 7.65 15.94
CA LEU A 507 -16.52 8.50 15.02
C LEU A 507 -18.02 8.27 15.16
N ALA A 508 -18.80 9.31 14.89
CA ALA A 508 -20.26 9.23 14.84
C ALA A 508 -20.72 8.17 13.84
N SER A 509 -21.93 7.63 14.01
CA SER A 509 -22.54 6.84 12.94
C SER A 509 -23.02 7.74 11.83
N ILE A 510 -22.91 7.31 10.59
CA ILE A 510 -23.55 8.00 9.47
C ILE A 510 -25.06 8.17 9.69
N PHE A 511 -25.69 7.33 10.53
CA PHE A 511 -27.13 7.35 10.83
C PHE A 511 -27.51 8.28 12.01
N ASP A 512 -26.54 8.93 12.67
CA ASP A 512 -26.83 9.86 13.78
C ASP A 512 -27.56 11.13 13.29
N HIS A 513 -27.50 11.46 12.00
CA HIS A 513 -28.12 12.64 11.37
C HIS A 513 -28.98 12.32 10.14
N VAL A 514 -29.82 11.28 10.23
CA VAL A 514 -30.73 10.89 9.16
C VAL A 514 -31.77 11.98 8.88
N ASN A 515 -31.95 12.36 7.61
CA ASN A 515 -32.87 13.41 7.13
C ASN A 515 -32.58 14.85 7.61
N GLU A 516 -31.49 15.10 8.31
CA GLU A 516 -31.14 16.44 8.77
C GLU A 516 -30.54 17.31 7.66
N TYR A 517 -29.83 16.67 6.73
CA TYR A 517 -29.26 17.30 5.55
C TYR A 517 -29.46 16.40 4.32
N LYS A 518 -29.80 17.01 3.19
CA LYS A 518 -29.91 16.33 1.90
C LYS A 518 -29.06 17.03 0.85
N TYR A 519 -28.15 16.29 0.24
CA TYR A 519 -27.36 16.72 -0.91
C TYR A 519 -27.84 16.05 -2.18
N ASP A 520 -28.37 16.81 -3.15
CA ASP A 520 -29.03 16.27 -4.34
C ASP A 520 -28.14 15.49 -5.31
N GLY A 521 -26.83 15.51 -5.10
CA GLY A 521 -25.82 14.87 -5.97
C GLY A 521 -25.41 13.43 -5.59
N GLY A 522 -25.97 12.81 -4.55
CA GLY A 522 -25.48 11.50 -4.15
C GLY A 522 -25.95 10.92 -2.83
N ASP A 523 -26.96 11.51 -2.20
CA ASP A 523 -27.54 10.95 -0.99
C ASP A 523 -28.30 9.67 -1.29
N PHE A 524 -28.30 8.73 -0.35
CA PHE A 524 -29.15 7.54 -0.45
C PHE A 524 -30.53 7.78 0.13
N ALA A 525 -31.56 7.38 -0.62
CA ALA A 525 -32.89 7.20 -0.10
C ALA A 525 -33.04 5.74 0.36
N LEU A 526 -33.10 5.53 1.67
CA LEU A 526 -33.29 4.22 2.28
C LEU A 526 -34.76 4.04 2.70
N ALA A 527 -35.29 2.80 2.58
CA ALA A 527 -36.65 2.49 2.98
C ALA A 527 -36.84 2.63 4.51
N ASP A 528 -38.04 3.09 4.94
CA ASP A 528 -38.35 3.28 6.36
C ASP A 528 -38.29 1.98 7.18
N SER A 529 -38.51 0.84 6.53
CA SER A 529 -38.36 -0.47 7.17
C SER A 529 -36.99 -0.75 7.76
N LEU A 530 -35.95 0.03 7.36
CA LEU A 530 -34.60 -0.02 7.91
C LEU A 530 -34.45 0.82 9.19
N PHE A 531 -35.47 1.60 9.57
CA PHE A 531 -35.43 2.53 10.70
C PHE A 531 -36.65 2.30 11.58
N PRO A 532 -36.55 1.52 12.68
CA PRO A 532 -37.68 0.97 13.43
C PRO A 532 -38.61 2.02 14.06
N GLU A 533 -38.17 3.22 14.30
CA GLU A 533 -38.93 4.29 14.95
C GLU A 533 -39.43 5.36 13.96
N SER A 534 -39.37 5.09 12.67
CA SER A 534 -39.68 6.06 11.64
C SER A 534 -41.16 6.00 11.20
N ASP A 535 -41.71 7.20 10.97
CA ASP A 535 -43.01 7.43 10.31
C ASP A 535 -42.86 7.88 8.85
N LYS A 536 -41.66 7.87 8.31
CA LYS A 536 -41.31 8.31 6.94
C LYS A 536 -41.09 7.13 6.02
N LEU A 537 -41.46 7.30 4.74
CA LEU A 537 -41.24 6.27 3.72
C LEU A 537 -39.80 6.06 3.34
N TYR A 538 -39.00 7.12 3.38
CA TYR A 538 -37.59 7.09 2.98
C TYR A 538 -36.77 7.96 3.92
N HIS A 539 -35.51 7.53 4.12
CA HIS A 539 -34.50 8.25 4.88
C HIS A 539 -33.35 8.63 3.97
N PHE A 540 -32.85 9.84 4.14
CA PHE A 540 -31.70 10.35 3.43
C PHE A 540 -30.49 10.40 4.36
N VAL A 541 -29.40 9.79 3.93
CA VAL A 541 -28.09 9.85 4.58
C VAL A 541 -27.06 10.31 3.58
N VAL A 542 -26.13 11.13 4.01
CA VAL A 542 -25.02 11.59 3.18
C VAL A 542 -24.15 10.42 2.79
N ASN A 543 -23.83 10.26 1.51
CA ASN A 543 -23.04 9.10 1.04
C ASN A 543 -22.09 9.44 -0.13
N ASN A 544 -21.61 10.64 -0.16
CA ASN A 544 -20.53 11.07 -1.06
C ASN A 544 -19.71 12.18 -0.41
N VAL A 545 -18.49 12.39 -0.91
CA VAL A 545 -17.52 13.35 -0.32
C VAL A 545 -18.01 14.80 -0.35
N ASN A 546 -18.70 15.23 -1.41
CA ASN A 546 -19.20 16.60 -1.51
C ASN A 546 -20.39 16.86 -0.58
N GLY A 547 -21.31 15.90 -0.48
CA GLY A 547 -22.43 15.96 0.46
C GLY A 547 -21.95 15.91 1.91
N THR A 548 -20.91 15.15 2.19
CA THR A 548 -20.27 15.11 3.51
C THR A 548 -19.67 16.45 3.89
N LYS A 549 -18.91 17.09 2.98
CA LYS A 549 -18.37 18.44 3.20
C LYS A 549 -19.47 19.42 3.56
N ALA A 550 -20.55 19.44 2.77
CA ALA A 550 -21.68 20.32 3.01
C ALA A 550 -22.37 20.05 4.36
N ALA A 551 -22.52 18.77 4.76
CA ALA A 551 -23.06 18.41 6.07
C ALA A 551 -22.15 18.84 7.22
N PHE A 552 -20.83 18.73 7.06
CA PHE A 552 -19.84 19.20 8.04
C PHE A 552 -19.85 20.73 8.18
N ASP A 553 -20.03 21.47 7.07
CA ASP A 553 -20.15 22.92 7.08
C ASP A 553 -21.43 23.39 7.82
N GLU A 554 -22.48 22.58 7.83
CA GLU A 554 -23.69 22.78 8.66
C GLU A 554 -23.51 22.36 10.13
N GLY A 555 -22.31 21.85 10.51
CA GLY A 555 -21.97 21.43 11.86
C GLY A 555 -22.44 20.02 12.23
N LEU A 556 -22.91 19.23 11.27
CA LEU A 556 -23.29 17.84 11.53
C LEU A 556 -22.07 16.95 11.76
N TYR A 557 -22.25 15.86 12.51
CA TYR A 557 -21.19 14.90 12.86
C TYR A 557 -20.00 15.51 13.62
N GLU A 558 -20.23 16.60 14.37
CA GLU A 558 -19.20 17.19 15.23
C GLU A 558 -18.91 16.24 16.42
N GLY A 559 -17.65 15.87 16.55
CA GLY A 559 -17.13 15.15 17.70
C GLY A 559 -16.13 16.00 18.47
N ASN A 560 -16.01 15.77 19.76
CA ASN A 560 -14.97 16.38 20.58
C ASN A 560 -14.66 15.54 21.81
N PHE A 561 -13.47 15.72 22.36
CA PHE A 561 -13.07 15.23 23.68
C PHE A 561 -11.91 16.05 24.22
N SER A 562 -11.73 15.99 25.55
CA SER A 562 -10.68 16.74 26.25
C SER A 562 -9.53 15.83 26.64
N PHE A 563 -8.31 16.38 26.61
CA PHE A 563 -7.08 15.71 27.02
C PHE A 563 -6.18 16.64 27.82
N TYR A 564 -5.06 16.11 28.35
CA TYR A 564 -4.13 16.87 29.18
C TYR A 564 -2.69 16.70 28.70
N VAL A 565 -1.98 17.80 28.56
CA VAL A 565 -0.54 17.86 28.29
C VAL A 565 0.17 18.06 29.61
N SER A 566 1.01 17.11 30.00
CA SER A 566 1.64 17.08 31.34
C SER A 566 2.88 17.96 31.47
N GLU A 567 3.56 18.24 30.35
CA GLU A 567 4.79 19.03 30.31
C GLU A 567 4.78 20.03 29.14
N ASN A 568 5.40 21.19 29.32
CA ASN A 568 5.53 22.19 28.26
C ASN A 568 6.35 21.62 27.10
N GLY A 569 5.79 21.72 25.89
CA GLY A 569 6.49 21.33 24.65
C GLY A 569 6.65 19.81 24.46
N GLN A 570 6.01 18.98 25.30
CA GLN A 570 5.99 17.54 25.03
C GLN A 570 5.27 17.27 23.71
N PRO A 571 5.71 16.27 22.92
CA PRO A 571 5.01 15.87 21.70
C PRO A 571 3.57 15.40 22.01
N VAL A 572 2.64 15.84 21.18
CA VAL A 572 1.22 15.44 21.25
C VAL A 572 0.83 14.89 19.88
N THR A 573 0.54 13.60 19.80
CA THR A 573 0.02 13.00 18.56
C THR A 573 -1.49 13.11 18.53
N ILE A 574 -2.04 13.66 17.46
CA ILE A 574 -3.47 13.64 17.14
C ILE A 574 -3.67 12.81 15.89
N GLY A 575 -4.74 12.02 15.81
CA GLY A 575 -4.94 11.18 14.62
C GLY A 575 -6.31 10.54 14.54
N VAL A 576 -6.50 9.84 13.42
CA VAL A 576 -7.66 8.96 13.18
C VAL A 576 -7.13 7.59 12.79
N SER A 577 -7.70 6.55 13.37
CA SER A 577 -7.31 5.18 13.08
C SER A 577 -8.52 4.27 12.86
N LYS A 578 -8.34 3.27 11.98
CA LYS A 578 -9.28 2.19 11.71
C LYS A 578 -8.50 0.88 11.66
N LYS A 579 -8.91 -0.15 12.40
CA LYS A 579 -8.12 -1.38 12.54
C LYS A 579 -8.65 -2.57 11.75
N GLU A 580 -9.96 -2.77 11.71
CA GLU A 580 -10.54 -3.98 11.12
C GLU A 580 -10.87 -3.80 9.65
N VAL A 581 -10.73 -4.87 8.87
CA VAL A 581 -11.23 -4.93 7.49
C VAL A 581 -12.70 -5.30 7.52
N ILE A 582 -13.58 -4.33 7.29
CA ILE A 582 -15.00 -4.57 7.10
C ILE A 582 -15.34 -4.28 5.63
N PRO A 583 -15.87 -5.26 4.89
CA PRO A 583 -16.19 -5.04 3.47
C PRO A 583 -17.11 -3.85 3.25
N ASN A 584 -16.75 -2.97 2.31
CA ASN A 584 -17.53 -1.78 1.96
C ASN A 584 -17.73 -0.75 3.08
N ASP A 585 -16.98 -0.81 4.19
CA ASP A 585 -17.02 0.22 5.22
C ASP A 585 -16.35 1.52 4.73
N TRP A 586 -16.67 2.63 5.40
CA TRP A 586 -16.19 3.94 5.01
C TRP A 586 -16.10 4.87 6.22
N ALA A 587 -14.97 5.55 6.37
CA ALA A 587 -14.75 6.60 7.35
C ALA A 587 -14.36 7.88 6.63
N ILE A 588 -14.94 9.01 7.02
CA ILE A 588 -14.63 10.33 6.49
C ILE A 588 -14.63 11.36 7.62
N PHE A 589 -13.68 12.28 7.60
CA PHE A 589 -13.49 13.26 8.66
C PHE A 589 -12.80 14.53 8.15
N ASP A 590 -12.95 15.63 8.93
CA ASP A 590 -12.51 16.97 8.56
C ASP A 590 -12.52 17.93 9.76
N ASN A 591 -12.14 19.20 9.54
CA ASN A 591 -12.34 20.34 10.43
C ASN A 591 -11.77 20.16 11.85
N PHE A 592 -10.52 19.71 11.96
CA PHE A 592 -9.86 19.64 13.26
C PHE A 592 -9.64 21.02 13.84
N ARG A 593 -10.05 21.22 15.10
CA ARG A 593 -9.88 22.45 15.87
C ARG A 593 -9.34 22.11 17.24
N LEU A 594 -8.42 22.93 17.75
CA LEU A 594 -7.78 22.69 19.03
C LEU A 594 -7.93 23.92 19.93
N TYR A 595 -8.42 23.68 21.14
CA TYR A 595 -8.64 24.72 22.15
C TYR A 595 -7.84 24.42 23.42
N TYR A 596 -7.16 25.45 23.95
CA TYR A 596 -6.41 25.37 25.20
C TYR A 596 -7.18 26.08 26.32
N TYR A 597 -7.32 25.41 27.47
CA TYR A 597 -8.08 25.91 28.62
C TYR A 597 -7.20 26.41 29.76
N GLY A 598 -5.87 26.33 29.64
CA GLY A 598 -4.94 26.61 30.72
C GLY A 598 -4.62 25.40 31.60
N ASP A 599 -3.65 25.57 32.50
CA ASP A 599 -3.27 24.56 33.49
C ASP A 599 -4.04 24.75 34.80
N GLY A 600 -4.07 23.72 35.63
CA GLY A 600 -4.68 23.68 36.97
C GLY A 600 -6.13 23.22 37.00
N ASP A 601 -6.54 22.68 38.16
CA ASP A 601 -7.84 22.00 38.35
C ASP A 601 -9.06 22.87 38.01
N ALA A 602 -8.94 24.19 38.18
CA ALA A 602 -10.02 25.12 37.85
C ALA A 602 -10.34 25.21 36.35
N ASN A 603 -9.40 24.80 35.50
CA ASN A 603 -9.50 24.81 34.04
C ASN A 603 -9.81 23.42 33.44
N LYS A 604 -10.02 22.43 34.31
CA LYS A 604 -10.36 21.08 33.91
C LYS A 604 -11.76 21.06 33.26
N PRO A 605 -11.89 20.65 31.98
CA PRO A 605 -13.20 20.49 31.35
C PRO A 605 -14.05 19.43 32.04
N GLY A 606 -15.38 19.66 32.10
CA GLY A 606 -16.30 18.76 32.79
C GLY A 606 -16.41 17.36 32.17
N ASP A 607 -16.09 17.26 30.89
CA ASP A 607 -16.04 16.02 30.10
C ASP A 607 -14.66 15.34 30.10
N PHE A 608 -13.67 15.94 30.80
CA PHE A 608 -12.35 15.34 30.90
C PHE A 608 -12.41 14.03 31.68
N THR A 609 -12.07 12.96 31.01
CA THR A 609 -11.74 11.66 31.63
C THR A 609 -10.23 11.60 31.81
N SER A 610 -9.72 11.14 32.96
CA SER A 610 -8.31 10.77 33.08
C SER A 610 -8.00 9.83 31.91
N ALA A 611 -6.78 9.98 31.33
CA ALA A 611 -6.34 9.14 30.22
C ALA A 611 -6.85 7.72 30.45
N ILE A 612 -7.51 7.17 29.46
CA ILE A 612 -7.73 5.74 29.42
C ILE A 612 -6.31 5.20 29.31
N GLU A 613 -5.74 4.66 30.42
CA GLU A 613 -4.84 3.56 30.21
C GLU A 613 -5.63 2.66 29.25
N ASP A 614 -5.20 2.56 27.98
CA ASP A 614 -5.64 1.46 27.18
C ASP A 614 -5.31 0.25 28.04
N ALA A 615 -6.29 -0.24 28.77
CA ALA A 615 -6.32 -1.65 29.05
C ALA A 615 -6.13 -2.20 27.65
N VAL A 616 -4.90 -2.66 27.38
CA VAL A 616 -4.51 -3.24 26.11
C VAL A 616 -5.60 -4.22 25.77
N THR A 617 -6.59 -3.76 25.05
CA THR A 617 -7.48 -4.62 24.32
C THR A 617 -6.72 -5.02 23.06
N ASP A 618 -5.60 -5.71 23.32
CA ASP A 618 -5.18 -6.85 22.54
C ASP A 618 -6.35 -7.83 22.52
N GLY A 619 -7.47 -7.52 21.93
CA GLY A 619 -8.59 -8.45 21.76
C GLY A 619 -8.91 -9.39 22.96
N LYS A 620 -8.43 -9.08 24.16
CA LYS A 620 -8.57 -9.89 25.38
C LYS A 620 -9.47 -9.15 26.34
N ALA A 621 -10.74 -9.43 26.21
CA ALA A 621 -11.68 -9.08 27.27
C ALA A 621 -11.11 -9.49 28.63
N ASN A 622 -11.15 -8.59 29.63
CA ASN A 622 -10.65 -8.88 30.95
C ASN A 622 -11.55 -9.86 31.69
N VAL A 623 -10.96 -10.72 32.51
CA VAL A 623 -11.73 -11.65 33.34
C VAL A 623 -12.49 -10.86 34.42
N VAL A 624 -13.81 -10.83 34.31
CA VAL A 624 -14.71 -10.19 35.30
C VAL A 624 -15.00 -11.13 36.48
N SER A 625 -15.12 -12.43 36.19
CA SER A 625 -15.30 -13.44 37.23
C SER A 625 -14.81 -14.80 36.76
N THR A 626 -14.36 -15.63 37.71
CA THR A 626 -13.89 -16.99 37.44
C THR A 626 -14.79 -18.00 38.20
N ALA A 627 -15.18 -19.04 37.48
CA ALA A 627 -15.86 -20.20 38.07
C ALA A 627 -15.07 -21.48 37.79
N TRP A 628 -15.06 -22.38 38.75
CA TRP A 628 -14.35 -23.65 38.64
C TRP A 628 -15.32 -24.83 38.58
N TYR A 629 -14.99 -25.82 37.79
CA TYR A 629 -15.80 -27.03 37.60
C TYR A 629 -14.90 -28.27 37.62
N THR A 630 -15.42 -29.37 38.11
CA THR A 630 -14.85 -30.69 37.87
C THR A 630 -14.99 -31.07 36.41
N ILE A 631 -14.26 -32.08 35.93
CA ILE A 631 -14.38 -32.60 34.58
C ILE A 631 -15.81 -33.11 34.23
N ASN A 632 -16.62 -33.41 35.28
CA ASN A 632 -18.01 -33.83 35.13
C ASN A 632 -18.99 -32.65 35.19
N GLY A 633 -18.52 -31.41 35.11
CA GLY A 633 -19.34 -30.19 35.06
C GLY A 633 -19.90 -29.71 36.42
N VAL A 634 -19.51 -30.30 37.55
CA VAL A 634 -19.94 -29.86 38.87
C VAL A 634 -19.12 -28.62 39.26
N ARG A 635 -19.83 -27.53 39.62
CA ARG A 635 -19.19 -26.30 40.11
C ARG A 635 -18.55 -26.52 41.48
N VAL A 636 -17.33 -26.03 41.65
CA VAL A 636 -16.54 -26.11 42.85
C VAL A 636 -15.91 -24.75 43.17
N ASP A 637 -15.46 -24.57 44.41
CA ASP A 637 -14.59 -23.44 44.74
C ASP A 637 -13.23 -23.61 44.08
N GLU A 638 -12.38 -22.57 44.15
CA GLU A 638 -11.02 -22.65 43.60
C GLU A 638 -10.30 -23.89 44.13
N PRO A 639 -9.92 -24.84 43.27
CA PRO A 639 -9.49 -26.16 43.73
C PRO A 639 -8.10 -26.11 44.35
N LYS A 640 -8.01 -26.61 45.59
CA LYS A 640 -6.75 -26.80 46.33
C LYS A 640 -6.28 -28.26 46.32
N GLN A 641 -7.09 -29.16 45.83
CA GLN A 641 -6.76 -30.59 45.74
C GLN A 641 -6.20 -30.94 44.36
N ARG A 642 -5.24 -31.85 44.35
CA ARG A 642 -4.64 -32.36 43.10
C ARG A 642 -5.71 -33.00 42.22
N GLY A 643 -5.80 -32.52 40.97
CA GLY A 643 -6.81 -33.00 40.05
C GLY A 643 -6.86 -32.20 38.76
N ILE A 644 -7.80 -32.60 37.89
CA ILE A 644 -8.07 -31.89 36.62
C ILE A 644 -9.39 -31.14 36.77
N TYR A 645 -9.37 -29.85 36.52
CA TYR A 645 -10.52 -28.95 36.63
C TYR A 645 -10.69 -28.13 35.36
N ILE A 646 -11.86 -27.57 35.15
CA ILE A 646 -12.19 -26.61 34.13
C ILE A 646 -12.37 -25.25 34.80
N ARG A 647 -11.50 -24.30 34.51
CA ARG A 647 -11.68 -22.89 34.88
C ARG A 647 -12.47 -22.21 33.78
N GLN A 648 -13.58 -21.59 34.10
CA GLN A 648 -14.39 -20.78 33.21
C GLN A 648 -14.30 -19.32 33.65
N ASP A 649 -13.71 -18.50 32.80
CA ASP A 649 -13.59 -17.07 32.98
C ASP A 649 -14.72 -16.36 32.20
N LEU A 650 -15.51 -15.54 32.87
CA LEU A 650 -16.43 -14.60 32.26
C LEU A 650 -15.63 -13.34 31.92
N MET A 651 -15.59 -13.00 30.64
CA MET A 651 -14.86 -11.85 30.14
C MET A 651 -15.72 -10.58 30.18
N SER A 652 -15.09 -9.41 30.17
CA SER A 652 -15.77 -8.10 30.19
C SER A 652 -16.67 -7.82 28.99
N ASP A 653 -16.49 -8.54 27.90
CA ASP A 653 -17.35 -8.53 26.70
C ASP A 653 -18.52 -9.50 26.77
N GLY A 654 -18.75 -10.15 27.92
CA GLY A 654 -19.80 -11.15 28.14
C GLY A 654 -19.47 -12.54 27.60
N THR A 655 -18.35 -12.74 26.93
CA THR A 655 -17.92 -14.07 26.48
C THR A 655 -17.41 -14.93 27.62
N LYS A 656 -17.48 -16.26 27.45
CA LYS A 656 -16.97 -17.23 28.43
C LYS A 656 -15.81 -18.00 27.85
N LYS A 657 -14.66 -17.94 28.50
CA LYS A 657 -13.48 -18.70 28.13
C LYS A 657 -13.25 -19.85 29.10
N SER A 658 -13.19 -21.07 28.58
CA SER A 658 -12.96 -22.26 29.43
C SER A 658 -11.55 -22.83 29.19
N VAL A 659 -10.82 -23.09 30.26
CA VAL A 659 -9.46 -23.62 30.21
C VAL A 659 -9.37 -24.85 31.14
N LYS A 660 -8.76 -25.93 30.63
CA LYS A 660 -8.41 -27.10 31.43
C LYS A 660 -7.20 -26.78 32.32
N VAL A 661 -7.35 -26.93 33.63
CA VAL A 661 -6.29 -26.66 34.61
C VAL A 661 -5.95 -27.94 35.36
N ILE A 662 -4.67 -28.22 35.49
CA ILE A 662 -4.15 -29.34 36.30
C ILE A 662 -3.58 -28.75 37.56
N VAL A 663 -4.23 -29.04 38.69
CA VAL A 663 -3.71 -28.72 40.04
C VAL A 663 -2.80 -29.87 40.42
N LYS A 664 -1.52 -29.57 40.70
CA LYS A 664 -0.46 -30.55 41.02
C LYS A 664 -0.37 -30.83 42.54
#